data_595c3361be6320773775e1c9cf1b97da
#
_entry.id   595c3361be6320773775e1c9cf1b97da
#
_cell.length_a   1.000
_cell.length_b   1.000
_cell.length_c   1.000
_cell.angle_alpha   90.00
_cell.angle_beta   90.00
_cell.angle_gamma   90.00
#
_symmetry.space_group_name_H-M   'P 1'
#
loop_
_entity.id
_entity.type
_entity.pdbx_description
1 polymer ?
#
loop_
_entity_poly.entity_id
_entity_poly.type
_entity_poly.pdbx_seq_one_letter_code
_entity_poly.pdbx_strand_id
1 'polypeptide(L)'
;MKNLKKVLALVLAFACAFTMFAGAAFTDQADIKVDSEVVDTLVSLGVINGYTDGSFKPNDTVTRAEMAKMIYVLRTGNSDASAYNNDKTTFTDINGHWARGYVKYCQSLGIIAGQSATTFAPDQTVTAQEAAKMLLVTLGYDAQKAGLVGINWASKTNALADENGLLEDVTTSFTGPCPRQYAAQLIYNAIDASTVVWRDDAYTKYNYNGDENPTIGEKYMGLKYATGILMASGKVGLDSTGASKALVVKADEKQTVLNTKYEANDLIKFTDIKTDYSEFLGMAVKVMYKDKDKVYGVYATDDNDVNIAALASDLDTVSGEAKFKVDDTKYSVNKNGMTIYTIGVDTKGDVKIASQAVKNNADDIKNAIKAIKDSDMEITVISNDNDEKIDAIFVNNKTFAKLTTVNSTSVSYKSVLLDMKGNTTGTAVKLDLEDDEPEVYDGYKKDDYVFVGADLYNDAVVIEKAQTISGKADSFKADSIKIDGKWHDYVLASGKSYTAKAGKTYTGYVYGSYIYYLTGESGSNSDVDTLLVKSVGDYKAMDEGVEAKVYFEDGTEKVINVTDVVTASKGFDLNDWNDNESDTDNKCTTESAKSAKKLTKLAANKLYAYDQDGSDYTLFVLDDNFKAGDVKVAAKGAKVEYNDKTETFSGTEAEDAAPIFISYKNYDSYKVITGSALKNYDKMTGRNNSVVLADDDNVVAAYIDLEKGLSNTDTLYGVVKKSYSGTESNGTDTVIYLDMITSEGLKTVETEETGKASKFTKGMIVSFTGSYEKANDDIEVVSSTADNKNSGYIAIANDWSDSSKLVRAYDVYATKADVATPSKVISIAAGKVVSDSVVINIDEDNYKADDATPSKAEELSNGDGYYANAFVIVNSDNEIELLVYETSNRIKDNNNDEIKLYTK
;
A
#
# COMPACT_ATOMS: atom_id res chain seq x y z
N MET A 1 22.17 8.36 4.19
CA MET A 1 21.06 7.92 5.03
C MET A 1 19.66 8.14 4.44
N LYS A 2 19.40 9.13 3.56
CA LYS A 2 18.09 9.26 2.86
C LYS A 2 17.90 8.20 1.77
N ASN A 3 18.96 7.78 1.11
CA ASN A 3 18.91 6.83 -0.01
C ASN A 3 18.78 5.37 0.47
N LEU A 4 19.37 5.04 1.62
CA LEU A 4 19.24 3.70 2.23
C LEU A 4 17.77 3.38 2.63
N LYS A 5 16.98 4.38 3.02
CA LYS A 5 15.54 4.20 3.33
C LYS A 5 14.68 4.01 2.07
N LYS A 6 15.07 4.61 0.94
CA LYS A 6 14.38 4.41 -0.35
C LYS A 6 14.68 3.01 -0.92
N VAL A 7 15.94 2.60 -0.87
CA VAL A 7 16.37 1.25 -1.29
C VAL A 7 15.70 0.18 -0.43
N LEU A 8 15.64 0.37 0.90
CA LEU A 8 14.97 -0.57 1.80
C LEU A 8 13.44 -0.63 1.55
N ALA A 9 12.81 0.50 1.22
CA ALA A 9 11.38 0.53 0.87
C ALA A 9 11.10 -0.12 -0.49
N LEU A 10 12.03 0.00 -1.45
CA LEU A 10 11.92 -0.63 -2.77
C LEU A 10 12.15 -2.15 -2.66
N VAL A 11 13.16 -2.56 -1.88
CA VAL A 11 13.43 -3.99 -1.59
C VAL A 11 12.24 -4.63 -0.86
N LEU A 12 11.58 -3.90 0.06
CA LEU A 12 10.34 -4.39 0.68
C LEU A 12 9.17 -4.47 -0.30
N ALA A 13 9.05 -3.53 -1.24
CA ALA A 13 8.03 -3.57 -2.29
C ALA A 13 8.29 -4.72 -3.29
N PHE A 14 9.56 -4.98 -3.60
CA PHE A 14 9.98 -6.12 -4.43
C PHE A 14 9.69 -7.47 -3.74
N ALA A 15 10.03 -7.58 -2.45
CA ALA A 15 9.72 -8.77 -1.66
C ALA A 15 8.20 -9.04 -1.55
N CYS A 16 7.38 -8.00 -1.46
CA CYS A 16 5.93 -8.13 -1.39
C CYS A 16 5.27 -8.44 -2.76
N ALA A 17 5.90 -8.09 -3.88
CA ALA A 17 5.33 -8.34 -5.22
C ALA A 17 5.63 -9.76 -5.72
N PHE A 18 6.68 -10.42 -5.23
CA PHE A 18 7.08 -11.78 -5.63
C PHE A 18 6.74 -12.88 -4.63
N THR A 19 6.24 -12.56 -3.42
CA THR A 19 5.94 -13.57 -2.39
C THR A 19 4.59 -14.25 -2.53
N MET A 20 3.96 -14.17 -3.69
CA MET A 20 2.73 -14.91 -3.92
C MET A 20 2.94 -16.09 -4.84
N PHE A 21 3.77 -17.05 -4.55
CA PHE A 21 3.60 -18.41 -5.11
C PHE A 21 4.87 -19.27 -4.95
N ALA A 22 4.92 -20.12 -3.96
CA ALA A 22 5.35 -21.52 -4.11
C ALA A 22 5.59 -22.19 -2.74
N GLY A 23 4.56 -22.41 -2.05
CA GLY A 23 4.39 -23.11 -0.78
C GLY A 23 3.22 -22.44 -0.13
N ALA A 24 2.25 -23.17 0.40
CA ALA A 24 1.11 -22.54 1.03
C ALA A 24 1.63 -21.48 2.01
N ALA A 25 1.49 -20.22 1.64
CA ALA A 25 1.92 -19.10 2.48
C ALA A 25 1.29 -19.28 3.86
N PHE A 26 2.07 -19.11 4.90
CA PHE A 26 1.53 -19.18 6.25
C PHE A 26 0.49 -18.06 6.43
N THR A 27 -0.58 -18.34 7.15
CA THR A 27 -1.65 -17.37 7.41
C THR A 27 -1.15 -16.11 8.14
N ASP A 28 0.02 -16.18 8.75
CA ASP A 28 0.71 -15.11 9.47
C ASP A 28 2.07 -14.72 8.81
N GLN A 29 2.18 -14.89 7.50
CA GLN A 29 3.39 -14.57 6.73
C GLN A 29 3.88 -13.14 6.96
N ALA A 30 2.97 -12.18 7.06
CA ALA A 30 3.29 -10.76 7.31
C ALA A 30 4.00 -10.49 8.66
N ASP A 31 3.88 -11.39 9.63
CA ASP A 31 4.52 -11.28 10.95
C ASP A 31 5.94 -11.88 10.98
N ILE A 32 6.35 -12.58 9.91
CA ILE A 32 7.68 -13.18 9.78
C ILE A 32 8.67 -12.07 9.39
N LYS A 33 9.69 -11.86 10.21
CA LYS A 33 10.73 -10.82 10.03
C LYS A 33 12.06 -11.37 9.51
N VAL A 34 12.28 -12.67 9.60
CA VAL A 34 13.40 -13.34 8.95
C VAL A 34 13.08 -13.56 7.48
N ASP A 35 14.09 -13.70 6.65
CA ASP A 35 13.89 -13.94 5.23
C ASP A 35 13.04 -15.19 4.99
N SER A 36 12.14 -15.14 4.01
CA SER A 36 11.25 -16.26 3.69
C SER A 36 12.02 -17.54 3.41
N GLU A 37 13.19 -17.42 2.79
CA GLU A 37 14.13 -18.49 2.50
C GLU A 37 14.51 -19.32 3.75
N VAL A 38 14.69 -18.68 4.89
CA VAL A 38 14.98 -19.33 6.17
C VAL A 38 13.89 -20.31 6.55
N VAL A 39 12.64 -19.85 6.50
CA VAL A 39 11.48 -20.66 6.87
C VAL A 39 11.23 -21.74 5.83
N ASP A 40 11.25 -21.41 4.55
CA ASP A 40 10.96 -22.32 3.45
C ASP A 40 11.98 -23.47 3.39
N THR A 41 13.26 -23.18 3.55
CA THR A 41 14.30 -24.20 3.62
C THR A 41 14.10 -25.14 4.78
N LEU A 42 13.87 -24.62 5.99
CA LEU A 42 13.70 -25.46 7.17
C LEU A 42 12.42 -26.29 7.12
N VAL A 43 11.35 -25.76 6.49
CA VAL A 43 10.13 -26.52 6.23
C VAL A 43 10.38 -27.63 5.21
N SER A 44 11.06 -27.33 4.11
CA SER A 44 11.39 -28.31 3.06
C SER A 44 12.31 -29.43 3.59
N LEU A 45 13.20 -29.10 4.51
CA LEU A 45 14.06 -30.08 5.22
C LEU A 45 13.33 -30.84 6.34
N GLY A 46 12.11 -30.43 6.69
CA GLY A 46 11.32 -31.02 7.78
C GLY A 46 11.84 -30.71 9.18
N VAL A 47 12.72 -29.72 9.34
CA VAL A 47 13.26 -29.28 10.63
C VAL A 47 12.22 -28.53 11.43
N ILE A 48 11.44 -27.68 10.74
CA ILE A 48 10.32 -26.96 11.29
C ILE A 48 9.08 -27.25 10.45
N ASN A 49 7.91 -27.29 11.07
CA ASN A 49 6.63 -27.44 10.37
C ASN A 49 5.68 -26.33 10.82
N GLY A 50 4.78 -25.88 9.92
CA GLY A 50 3.65 -25.03 10.30
C GLY A 50 2.68 -25.75 11.24
N TYR A 51 1.77 -24.99 11.82
CA TYR A 51 0.70 -25.50 12.66
C TYR A 51 -0.50 -25.94 11.82
N THR A 52 -1.42 -26.67 12.42
CA THR A 52 -2.61 -27.20 11.74
C THR A 52 -3.61 -26.12 11.29
N ASP A 53 -3.49 -24.91 11.84
CA ASP A 53 -4.26 -23.73 11.45
C ASP A 53 -3.64 -22.98 10.26
N GLY A 54 -2.56 -23.50 9.68
CA GLY A 54 -1.84 -22.88 8.59
C GLY A 54 -0.85 -21.78 9.02
N SER A 55 -0.69 -21.52 10.32
CA SER A 55 0.23 -20.48 10.81
C SER A 55 1.66 -21.04 11.04
N PHE A 56 2.65 -20.13 11.00
CA PHE A 56 4.02 -20.37 11.41
C PHE A 56 4.26 -19.99 12.88
N LYS A 57 3.56 -18.99 13.38
CA LYS A 57 3.69 -18.38 14.71
C LYS A 57 5.09 -17.84 14.99
N PRO A 58 5.56 -16.87 14.22
CA PRO A 58 6.95 -16.39 14.24
C PRO A 58 7.36 -15.80 15.59
N ASN A 59 6.42 -15.21 16.32
CA ASN A 59 6.67 -14.54 17.60
C ASN A 59 6.45 -15.44 18.84
N ASP A 60 5.88 -16.64 18.66
CA ASP A 60 5.77 -17.60 19.74
C ASP A 60 7.16 -18.06 20.18
N THR A 61 7.35 -18.29 21.47
CA THR A 61 8.66 -18.68 22.02
C THR A 61 8.86 -20.18 21.96
N VAL A 62 10.06 -20.58 21.55
CA VAL A 62 10.43 -22.01 21.44
C VAL A 62 10.75 -22.60 22.81
N THR A 63 10.18 -23.77 23.09
CA THR A 63 10.49 -24.54 24.27
C THR A 63 11.79 -25.36 24.12
N ARG A 64 12.39 -25.76 25.23
CA ARG A 64 13.57 -26.62 25.25
C ARG A 64 13.31 -27.99 24.57
N ALA A 65 12.09 -28.50 24.68
CA ALA A 65 11.65 -29.71 24.01
C ALA A 65 11.56 -29.54 22.48
N GLU A 66 11.02 -28.45 22.00
CA GLU A 66 10.92 -28.13 20.58
C GLU A 66 12.31 -27.93 19.97
N MET A 67 13.20 -27.20 20.63
CA MET A 67 14.58 -27.02 20.17
C MET A 67 15.33 -28.36 20.08
N ALA A 68 15.14 -29.26 21.08
CA ALA A 68 15.71 -30.60 21.01
C ALA A 68 15.20 -31.42 19.82
N LYS A 69 13.91 -31.28 19.46
CA LYS A 69 13.33 -31.90 18.25
C LYS A 69 13.96 -31.34 17.00
N MET A 70 14.06 -30.04 16.87
CA MET A 70 14.65 -29.39 15.69
C MET A 70 16.09 -29.84 15.47
N ILE A 71 16.92 -29.89 16.53
CA ILE A 71 18.31 -30.36 16.46
C ILE A 71 18.38 -31.86 16.11
N TYR A 72 17.47 -32.66 16.65
CA TYR A 72 17.38 -34.07 16.29
C TYR A 72 17.15 -34.22 14.76
N VAL A 73 16.19 -33.51 14.20
CA VAL A 73 15.91 -33.54 12.76
C VAL A 73 17.12 -33.06 11.95
N LEU A 74 17.74 -31.96 12.38
CA LEU A 74 18.94 -31.41 11.76
C LEU A 74 20.09 -32.45 11.70
N ARG A 75 20.24 -33.27 12.74
CA ARG A 75 21.31 -34.27 12.83
C ARG A 75 21.00 -35.62 12.18
N THR A 76 19.75 -35.95 12.01
CA THR A 76 19.34 -37.28 11.55
C THR A 76 18.58 -37.27 10.23
N GLY A 77 18.06 -36.12 9.83
CA GLY A 77 17.12 -36.01 8.71
C GLY A 77 15.78 -36.72 8.95
N ASN A 78 15.53 -37.19 10.19
CA ASN A 78 14.34 -37.96 10.56
C ASN A 78 13.50 -37.22 11.61
N SER A 79 12.19 -37.21 11.46
CA SER A 79 11.29 -36.59 12.43
C SER A 79 10.84 -37.51 13.56
N ASP A 80 11.13 -38.84 13.52
CA ASP A 80 10.74 -39.80 14.54
C ASP A 80 11.93 -40.22 15.42
N ALA A 81 11.88 -39.87 16.71
CA ALA A 81 12.86 -40.25 17.73
C ALA A 81 12.37 -41.37 18.63
N SER A 82 11.32 -42.11 18.26
CA SER A 82 10.71 -43.16 19.07
C SER A 82 11.71 -44.27 19.46
N ALA A 83 12.71 -44.54 18.63
CA ALA A 83 13.80 -45.51 18.91
C ALA A 83 14.57 -45.20 20.18
N TYR A 84 14.67 -43.91 20.59
CA TYR A 84 15.41 -43.47 21.76
C TYR A 84 14.53 -43.36 23.02
N ASN A 85 13.23 -43.66 22.94
CA ASN A 85 12.29 -43.54 24.05
C ASN A 85 12.68 -44.37 25.28
N ASN A 86 13.38 -45.50 25.07
CA ASN A 86 13.78 -46.42 26.14
C ASN A 86 15.25 -46.26 26.56
N ASP A 87 15.99 -45.33 25.97
CA ASP A 87 17.38 -45.06 26.37
C ASP A 87 17.49 -44.54 27.80
N LYS A 88 18.66 -44.74 28.39
CA LYS A 88 18.92 -44.26 29.73
C LYS A 88 19.01 -42.73 29.76
N THR A 89 18.48 -42.13 30.80
CA THR A 89 18.58 -40.70 31.11
C THR A 89 18.59 -40.46 32.60
N THR A 90 19.18 -39.35 33.04
CA THR A 90 19.06 -38.88 34.41
C THR A 90 17.83 -38.03 34.65
N PHE A 91 17.18 -37.54 33.56
CA PHE A 91 16.01 -36.65 33.66
C PHE A 91 14.75 -37.42 34.02
N THR A 92 14.08 -37.02 35.11
CA THR A 92 12.85 -37.64 35.59
C THR A 92 11.59 -36.97 35.07
N ASP A 93 11.66 -35.72 34.66
CA ASP A 93 10.54 -34.88 34.23
C ASP A 93 10.14 -35.09 32.78
N ILE A 94 10.88 -35.90 32.02
CA ILE A 94 10.53 -36.23 30.62
C ILE A 94 9.79 -37.58 30.48
N ASN A 95 9.56 -38.28 31.61
CA ASN A 95 8.83 -39.54 31.60
C ASN A 95 7.37 -39.30 31.18
N GLY A 96 6.97 -39.77 30.01
CA GLY A 96 5.64 -39.52 29.45
C GLY A 96 5.53 -38.27 28.59
N HIS A 97 6.55 -37.43 28.54
CA HIS A 97 6.57 -36.27 27.67
C HIS A 97 6.78 -36.67 26.21
N TRP A 98 6.11 -36.01 25.28
CA TRP A 98 6.20 -36.29 23.85
C TRP A 98 7.64 -36.21 23.32
N ALA A 99 8.47 -35.30 23.87
CA ALA A 99 9.81 -35.04 23.40
C ALA A 99 10.89 -35.99 24.03
N ARG A 100 10.52 -36.97 24.85
CA ARG A 100 11.48 -37.78 25.60
C ARG A 100 12.57 -38.44 24.72
N GLY A 101 12.24 -38.92 23.53
CA GLY A 101 13.18 -39.52 22.58
C GLY A 101 14.20 -38.51 22.08
N TYR A 102 13.74 -37.35 21.65
CA TYR A 102 14.58 -36.25 21.21
C TYR A 102 15.54 -35.77 22.29
N VAL A 103 15.03 -35.58 23.52
CA VAL A 103 15.81 -35.14 24.68
C VAL A 103 16.88 -36.18 25.03
N LYS A 104 16.55 -37.45 25.07
CA LYS A 104 17.51 -38.54 25.36
C LYS A 104 18.61 -38.62 24.30
N TYR A 105 18.27 -38.51 23.03
CA TYR A 105 19.24 -38.45 21.93
C TYR A 105 20.19 -37.28 22.11
N CYS A 106 19.67 -36.07 22.26
CA CYS A 106 20.50 -34.88 22.41
C CYS A 106 21.34 -34.89 23.67
N GLN A 107 20.83 -35.47 24.78
CA GLN A 107 21.59 -35.66 26.03
C GLN A 107 22.75 -36.63 25.81
N SER A 108 22.54 -37.76 25.12
CA SER A 108 23.59 -38.76 24.86
C SER A 108 24.79 -38.21 24.11
N LEU A 109 24.58 -37.15 23.33
CA LEU A 109 25.60 -36.44 22.55
C LEU A 109 26.13 -35.17 23.24
N GLY A 110 25.67 -34.88 24.45
CA GLY A 110 26.11 -33.71 25.21
C GLY A 110 25.59 -32.37 24.65
N ILE A 111 24.65 -32.41 23.66
CA ILE A 111 24.08 -31.21 23.03
C ILE A 111 23.24 -30.42 24.02
N ILE A 112 22.53 -31.11 24.89
CA ILE A 112 21.69 -30.50 25.91
C ILE A 112 22.17 -30.84 27.30
N ALA A 113 21.98 -29.90 28.21
CA ALA A 113 22.17 -30.10 29.65
C ALA A 113 20.84 -29.88 30.37
N GLY A 114 20.67 -30.50 31.54
CA GLY A 114 19.53 -30.25 32.41
C GLY A 114 19.65 -28.91 33.15
N GLN A 115 18.52 -28.41 33.63
CA GLN A 115 18.48 -27.31 34.60
C GLN A 115 19.02 -27.77 35.98
N SER A 116 18.94 -29.07 36.20
CA SER A 116 19.57 -29.75 37.32
C SER A 116 20.08 -31.12 36.86
N ALA A 117 20.68 -31.89 37.80
CA ALA A 117 21.13 -33.26 37.53
C ALA A 117 19.99 -34.20 37.08
N THR A 118 18.75 -33.92 37.47
CA THR A 118 17.59 -34.79 37.25
C THR A 118 16.42 -34.13 36.54
N THR A 119 16.53 -32.84 36.18
CA THR A 119 15.43 -32.04 35.57
C THR A 119 15.88 -31.43 34.27
N PHE A 120 15.18 -31.66 33.19
CA PHE A 120 15.40 -31.03 31.87
C PHE A 120 14.57 -29.76 31.70
N ALA A 121 13.37 -29.72 32.27
CA ALA A 121 12.36 -28.68 32.10
C ALA A 121 11.91 -28.52 30.62
N PRO A 122 11.26 -29.55 30.03
CA PRO A 122 10.96 -29.60 28.58
C PRO A 122 10.09 -28.45 28.09
N ASP A 123 9.11 -28.01 28.88
CA ASP A 123 8.15 -26.97 28.55
C ASP A 123 8.66 -25.55 28.85
N GLN A 124 9.83 -25.41 29.46
CA GLN A 124 10.46 -24.11 29.66
C GLN A 124 10.98 -23.57 28.34
N THR A 125 10.84 -22.26 28.11
CA THR A 125 11.36 -21.58 26.93
C THR A 125 12.90 -21.63 26.93
N VAL A 126 13.46 -21.77 25.69
CA VAL A 126 14.90 -21.64 25.45
C VAL A 126 15.23 -20.20 25.16
N THR A 127 16.38 -19.71 25.67
CA THR A 127 16.92 -18.42 25.24
C THR A 127 17.71 -18.55 23.93
N ALA A 128 17.90 -17.45 23.17
CA ALA A 128 18.72 -17.50 21.97
C ALA A 128 20.18 -17.94 22.27
N GLN A 129 20.75 -17.55 23.43
CA GLN A 129 22.07 -18.04 23.87
C GLN A 129 22.09 -19.54 24.12
N GLU A 130 21.06 -20.11 24.76
CA GLU A 130 20.96 -21.54 24.98
C GLU A 130 20.81 -22.31 23.68
N ALA A 131 20.01 -21.77 22.70
CA ALA A 131 19.86 -22.34 21.39
C ALA A 131 21.20 -22.33 20.62
N ALA A 132 21.90 -21.20 20.60
CA ALA A 132 23.23 -21.09 19.98
C ALA A 132 24.25 -22.05 20.60
N LYS A 133 24.27 -22.21 21.92
CA LYS A 133 25.09 -23.21 22.60
C LYS A 133 24.79 -24.64 22.14
N MET A 134 23.52 -25.01 22.01
CA MET A 134 23.10 -26.34 21.53
C MET A 134 23.61 -26.56 20.09
N LEU A 135 23.57 -25.53 19.23
CA LEU A 135 24.07 -25.59 17.85
C LEU A 135 25.60 -25.67 17.80
N LEU A 136 26.35 -24.95 18.66
CA LEU A 136 27.80 -25.07 18.75
C LEU A 136 28.25 -26.49 19.12
N VAL A 137 27.55 -27.14 20.06
CA VAL A 137 27.83 -28.55 20.38
C VAL A 137 27.47 -29.46 19.22
N THR A 138 26.44 -29.12 18.44
CA THR A 138 26.08 -29.84 17.22
C THR A 138 27.17 -29.70 16.14
N LEU A 139 27.84 -28.56 16.06
CA LEU A 139 29.00 -28.33 15.17
C LEU A 139 30.22 -29.20 15.58
N GLY A 140 30.31 -29.62 16.83
CA GLY A 140 31.40 -30.48 17.32
C GLY A 140 32.19 -29.88 18.48
N TYR A 141 31.80 -28.76 19.05
CA TYR A 141 32.42 -28.21 20.24
C TYR A 141 32.03 -29.05 21.44
N ASP A 142 33.04 -29.48 22.23
CA ASP A 142 32.79 -30.04 23.57
C ASP A 142 32.49 -28.91 24.54
N ALA A 143 31.37 -28.95 25.23
CA ALA A 143 30.91 -27.87 26.08
C ALA A 143 31.91 -27.50 27.23
N GLN A 144 32.65 -28.46 27.72
CA GLN A 144 33.67 -28.22 28.77
C GLN A 144 34.93 -27.58 28.17
N LYS A 145 35.47 -28.18 27.13
CA LYS A 145 36.73 -27.70 26.51
C LYS A 145 36.58 -26.33 25.85
N ALA A 146 35.41 -26.04 25.24
CA ALA A 146 35.10 -24.76 24.63
C ALA A 146 34.67 -23.67 25.62
N GLY A 147 34.57 -24.01 26.92
CA GLY A 147 34.16 -23.05 27.95
C GLY A 147 32.69 -22.64 27.89
N LEU A 148 31.84 -23.50 27.30
CA LEU A 148 30.39 -23.29 27.20
C LEU A 148 29.64 -23.69 28.50
N VAL A 149 30.38 -23.84 29.59
CA VAL A 149 29.88 -24.11 30.92
C VAL A 149 30.56 -23.20 31.96
N GLY A 150 29.99 -23.09 33.18
CA GLY A 150 30.52 -22.24 34.24
C GLY A 150 30.15 -20.77 34.09
N ILE A 151 30.79 -19.88 34.85
CA ILE A 151 30.35 -18.48 35.00
C ILE A 151 30.39 -17.64 33.70
N ASN A 152 31.28 -17.99 32.79
CA ASN A 152 31.50 -17.25 31.54
C ASN A 152 30.83 -17.91 30.29
N TRP A 153 29.97 -18.91 30.51
CA TRP A 153 29.40 -19.70 29.42
C TRP A 153 28.69 -18.84 28.37
N ALA A 154 27.94 -17.82 28.77
CA ALA A 154 27.14 -16.99 27.90
C ALA A 154 28.03 -16.14 26.95
N SER A 155 29.06 -15.48 27.50
CA SER A 155 29.99 -14.68 26.66
C SER A 155 30.82 -15.55 25.73
N LYS A 156 31.22 -16.75 26.16
CA LYS A 156 31.92 -17.70 25.28
C LYS A 156 31.02 -18.26 24.21
N THR A 157 29.74 -18.54 24.52
CA THR A 157 28.75 -18.97 23.54
C THR A 157 28.55 -17.90 22.47
N ASN A 158 28.34 -16.65 22.85
CA ASN A 158 28.11 -15.58 21.89
C ASN A 158 29.33 -15.39 20.98
N ALA A 159 30.55 -15.36 21.54
CA ALA A 159 31.76 -15.20 20.75
C ALA A 159 31.96 -16.33 19.72
N LEU A 160 31.78 -17.57 20.13
CA LEU A 160 31.91 -18.72 19.22
C LEU A 160 30.74 -18.80 18.22
N ALA A 161 29.54 -18.41 18.63
CA ALA A 161 28.40 -18.38 17.71
C ALA A 161 28.57 -17.31 16.61
N ASP A 162 29.10 -16.15 16.96
CA ASP A 162 29.45 -15.08 16.03
C ASP A 162 30.57 -15.53 15.08
N GLU A 163 31.67 -16.10 15.61
CA GLU A 163 32.80 -16.64 14.84
C GLU A 163 32.40 -17.70 13.79
N ASN A 164 31.32 -18.45 14.06
CA ASN A 164 30.80 -19.49 13.17
C ASN A 164 29.57 -19.02 12.35
N GLY A 165 29.29 -17.72 12.30
CA GLY A 165 28.20 -17.15 11.52
C GLY A 165 26.79 -17.48 12.03
N LEU A 166 26.65 -18.10 13.22
CA LEU A 166 25.34 -18.50 13.72
C LEU A 166 24.43 -17.32 14.09
N LEU A 167 25.00 -16.13 14.33
CA LEU A 167 24.27 -14.96 14.80
C LEU A 167 23.86 -13.99 13.67
N GLU A 168 24.21 -14.28 12.42
CA GLU A 168 23.82 -13.47 11.28
C GLU A 168 22.28 -13.35 11.24
N ASP A 169 21.78 -12.11 11.06
CA ASP A 169 20.37 -11.74 11.02
C ASP A 169 19.51 -12.16 12.22
N VAL A 170 20.14 -12.50 13.35
CA VAL A 170 19.46 -12.82 14.61
C VAL A 170 19.25 -11.56 15.44
N THR A 171 18.16 -10.82 15.15
CA THR A 171 17.84 -9.53 15.79
C THR A 171 16.89 -9.68 16.97
N THR A 172 17.27 -10.50 17.97
CA THR A 172 16.47 -10.72 19.20
C THR A 172 17.33 -10.61 20.46
N SER A 173 16.66 -10.58 21.62
CA SER A 173 17.35 -10.64 22.91
C SER A 173 18.01 -12.00 23.12
N PHE A 174 19.31 -12.04 23.32
CA PHE A 174 20.03 -13.31 23.58
C PHE A 174 19.69 -13.93 24.93
N THR A 175 19.27 -13.15 25.90
CA THR A 175 18.97 -13.60 27.28
C THR A 175 17.48 -13.82 27.54
N GLY A 176 16.63 -13.37 26.64
CA GLY A 176 15.18 -13.58 26.69
C GLY A 176 14.73 -14.87 26.01
N PRO A 177 13.47 -15.27 26.18
CA PRO A 177 12.87 -16.37 25.43
C PRO A 177 13.06 -16.16 23.92
N CYS A 178 13.51 -17.20 23.20
CA CYS A 178 13.80 -17.12 21.78
C CYS A 178 12.51 -17.23 20.96
N PRO A 179 12.16 -16.20 20.17
CA PRO A 179 11.05 -16.31 19.22
C PRO A 179 11.34 -17.37 18.16
N ARG A 180 10.30 -18.04 17.69
CA ARG A 180 10.39 -19.17 16.76
C ARG A 180 11.10 -18.81 15.44
N GLN A 181 10.87 -17.63 14.90
CA GLN A 181 11.56 -17.17 13.71
C GLN A 181 13.07 -17.02 13.91
N TYR A 182 13.53 -16.55 15.05
CA TYR A 182 14.97 -16.43 15.34
C TYR A 182 15.61 -17.75 15.76
N ALA A 183 14.85 -18.68 16.32
CA ALA A 183 15.32 -20.06 16.46
C ALA A 183 15.49 -20.72 15.07
N ALA A 184 14.60 -20.42 14.13
CA ALA A 184 14.73 -20.85 12.74
C ALA A 184 16.00 -20.22 12.10
N GLN A 185 16.23 -18.92 12.23
CA GLN A 185 17.42 -18.25 11.72
C GLN A 185 18.71 -18.88 12.26
N LEU A 186 18.81 -19.11 13.56
CA LEU A 186 19.97 -19.78 14.17
C LEU A 186 20.24 -21.17 13.59
N ILE A 187 19.17 -21.95 13.34
CA ILE A 187 19.31 -23.31 12.78
C ILE A 187 19.69 -23.25 11.31
N TYR A 188 19.11 -22.31 10.55
CA TYR A 188 19.42 -22.08 9.16
C TYR A 188 20.90 -21.73 8.98
N ASN A 189 21.41 -20.76 9.72
CA ASN A 189 22.83 -20.40 9.74
C ASN A 189 23.73 -21.60 10.09
N ALA A 190 23.26 -22.46 10.98
CA ALA A 190 24.03 -23.65 11.38
C ALA A 190 24.12 -24.73 10.30
N ILE A 191 23.15 -24.79 9.34
CA ILE A 191 23.19 -25.81 8.25
C ILE A 191 24.47 -25.67 7.44
N ASP A 192 24.86 -24.44 7.14
CA ASP A 192 26.00 -24.12 6.27
C ASP A 192 27.32 -23.90 7.06
N ALA A 193 27.27 -23.95 8.38
CA ALA A 193 28.44 -23.82 9.22
C ALA A 193 29.26 -25.10 9.22
N SER A 194 30.58 -24.96 8.99
CA SER A 194 31.54 -26.07 8.95
C SER A 194 31.69 -26.71 10.32
N THR A 195 31.68 -28.06 10.35
CA THR A 195 31.90 -28.78 11.60
C THR A 195 33.33 -28.65 12.08
N VAL A 196 33.55 -28.63 13.40
CA VAL A 196 34.86 -28.49 14.00
C VAL A 196 35.33 -29.78 14.67
N VAL A 197 36.65 -29.94 14.76
CA VAL A 197 37.33 -31.01 15.50
C VAL A 197 38.37 -30.40 16.42
N TRP A 198 38.58 -31.04 17.54
CA TRP A 198 39.65 -30.68 18.49
C TRP A 198 40.97 -31.27 18.04
N ARG A 199 41.95 -30.47 17.76
CA ARG A 199 43.29 -30.87 17.31
C ARG A 199 44.32 -29.84 17.76
N ASP A 200 45.49 -30.31 18.20
CA ASP A 200 46.63 -29.48 18.57
C ASP A 200 46.25 -28.35 19.59
N ASP A 201 45.42 -28.75 20.59
CA ASP A 201 44.93 -27.89 21.69
C ASP A 201 44.01 -26.72 21.20
N ALA A 202 43.45 -26.83 20.02
CA ALA A 202 42.51 -25.88 19.49
C ALA A 202 41.38 -26.55 18.69
N TYR A 203 40.26 -25.85 18.53
CA TYR A 203 39.23 -26.22 17.53
C TYR A 203 39.63 -25.72 16.15
N THR A 204 39.44 -26.56 15.16
CA THR A 204 39.66 -26.22 13.75
C THR A 204 38.57 -26.73 12.87
N LYS A 205 38.18 -25.95 11.87
CA LYS A 205 37.27 -26.33 10.80
C LYS A 205 37.96 -26.97 9.59
N TYR A 206 39.28 -27.19 9.66
CA TYR A 206 40.05 -27.80 8.57
C TYR A 206 40.51 -29.21 8.93
N ASN A 207 40.56 -30.11 7.93
CA ASN A 207 41.09 -31.45 8.03
C ASN A 207 42.63 -31.46 7.97
N TYR A 208 43.26 -32.66 7.98
CA TYR A 208 44.71 -32.78 7.89
C TYR A 208 45.31 -32.41 6.51
N ASN A 209 44.49 -32.35 5.47
CA ASN A 209 44.91 -31.95 4.13
C ASN A 209 44.76 -30.45 3.91
N GLY A 210 44.19 -29.73 4.84
CA GLY A 210 43.91 -28.29 4.72
C GLY A 210 42.52 -27.99 4.12
N ASP A 211 41.74 -29.01 3.76
CA ASP A 211 40.37 -28.81 3.28
C ASP A 211 39.45 -28.50 4.47
N GLU A 212 38.41 -27.76 4.22
CA GLU A 212 37.37 -27.46 5.19
C GLU A 212 36.58 -28.74 5.54
N ASN A 213 36.20 -28.88 6.82
CA ASN A 213 35.33 -29.97 7.24
C ASN A 213 33.93 -29.79 6.65
N PRO A 214 33.20 -30.89 6.43
CA PRO A 214 31.85 -30.79 5.93
C PRO A 214 30.95 -29.96 6.87
N THR A 215 30.03 -29.23 6.30
CA THR A 215 29.02 -28.48 7.05
C THR A 215 28.07 -29.42 7.82
N ILE A 216 27.24 -28.87 8.71
CA ILE A 216 26.20 -29.66 9.38
C ILE A 216 25.28 -30.32 8.34
N GLY A 217 24.85 -29.55 7.33
CA GLY A 217 23.97 -30.03 6.25
C GLY A 217 24.59 -31.19 5.47
N GLU A 218 25.85 -31.06 5.06
CA GLU A 218 26.57 -32.13 4.36
C GLU A 218 26.74 -33.37 5.23
N LYS A 219 27.25 -33.18 6.44
CA LYS A 219 27.62 -34.27 7.33
C LYS A 219 26.44 -35.08 7.83
N TYR A 220 25.36 -34.43 8.23
CA TYR A 220 24.26 -35.08 8.93
C TYR A 220 22.99 -35.23 8.11
N MET A 221 22.77 -34.35 7.15
CA MET A 221 21.58 -34.40 6.31
C MET A 221 21.85 -34.93 4.89
N GLY A 222 23.14 -35.11 4.53
CA GLY A 222 23.54 -35.54 3.18
C GLY A 222 23.26 -34.49 2.11
N LEU A 223 23.23 -33.22 2.50
CA LEU A 223 23.10 -32.12 1.58
C LEU A 223 24.35 -32.02 0.70
N LYS A 224 24.15 -31.57 -0.51
CA LYS A 224 25.19 -31.30 -1.51
C LYS A 224 24.91 -29.94 -2.12
N TYR A 225 25.93 -29.34 -2.69
CA TYR A 225 25.84 -28.02 -3.28
C TYR A 225 26.28 -28.05 -4.75
N ALA A 226 25.64 -27.21 -5.55
CA ALA A 226 26.07 -26.84 -6.89
C ALA A 226 26.15 -25.32 -6.97
N THR A 227 27.19 -24.80 -7.63
CA THR A 227 27.39 -23.37 -7.78
C THR A 227 27.35 -22.93 -9.23
N GLY A 228 27.05 -21.67 -9.46
CA GLY A 228 27.01 -21.06 -10.79
C GLY A 228 25.94 -20.00 -10.93
N ILE A 229 25.72 -19.54 -12.15
CA ILE A 229 24.74 -18.51 -12.46
C ILE A 229 23.35 -19.13 -12.67
N LEU A 230 22.33 -18.62 -12.01
CA LEU A 230 20.95 -19.08 -12.19
C LEU A 230 20.43 -18.65 -13.59
N MET A 231 20.12 -19.64 -14.42
CA MET A 231 19.63 -19.42 -15.78
C MET A 231 18.12 -19.57 -15.91
N ALA A 232 17.49 -20.38 -15.07
CA ALA A 232 16.03 -20.54 -15.06
C ALA A 232 15.54 -21.06 -13.70
N SER A 233 14.37 -20.56 -13.29
CA SER A 233 13.53 -21.13 -12.25
C SER A 233 12.12 -21.26 -12.84
N GLY A 234 11.75 -22.45 -13.33
CA GLY A 234 10.47 -22.68 -13.98
C GLY A 234 10.51 -22.73 -15.50
N LYS A 235 9.37 -22.41 -16.13
CA LYS A 235 9.13 -22.63 -17.56
C LYS A 235 9.88 -21.66 -18.47
N VAL A 236 10.11 -20.42 -18.01
CA VAL A 236 10.80 -19.38 -18.77
C VAL A 236 12.14 -19.06 -18.13
N GLY A 237 13.20 -18.99 -18.90
CA GLY A 237 14.55 -18.74 -18.42
C GLY A 237 15.41 -18.00 -19.42
N LEU A 238 16.60 -17.56 -18.97
CA LEU A 238 17.60 -16.90 -19.79
C LEU A 238 18.03 -17.82 -20.93
N ASP A 239 18.28 -17.26 -22.10
CA ASP A 239 18.75 -17.99 -23.27
C ASP A 239 17.91 -19.25 -23.62
N SER A 240 16.60 -19.19 -23.33
CA SER A 240 15.63 -20.28 -23.56
C SER A 240 15.95 -21.56 -22.79
N THR A 241 16.56 -21.46 -21.63
CA THR A 241 16.93 -22.63 -20.80
C THR A 241 15.80 -23.14 -19.93
N GLY A 242 14.68 -22.39 -19.82
CA GLY A 242 13.54 -22.73 -18.99
C GLY A 242 12.88 -24.05 -19.34
N ALA A 243 12.29 -24.70 -18.35
CA ALA A 243 11.46 -25.90 -18.54
C ALA A 243 10.53 -26.05 -17.31
N SER A 244 9.38 -26.70 -17.51
CA SER A 244 8.42 -26.95 -16.44
C SER A 244 9.10 -27.56 -15.21
N LYS A 245 8.93 -26.92 -14.06
CA LYS A 245 9.49 -27.35 -12.75
C LYS A 245 11.00 -27.59 -12.76
N ALA A 246 11.75 -26.85 -13.57
CA ALA A 246 13.19 -27.00 -13.66
C ALA A 246 13.93 -25.79 -13.08
N LEU A 247 14.99 -26.06 -12.34
CA LEU A 247 16.03 -25.10 -12.00
C LEU A 247 17.24 -25.38 -12.89
N VAL A 248 17.75 -24.36 -13.56
CA VAL A 248 18.92 -24.48 -14.44
C VAL A 248 20.01 -23.52 -13.97
N VAL A 249 21.19 -24.05 -13.72
CA VAL A 249 22.36 -23.29 -13.27
C VAL A 249 23.48 -23.49 -14.29
N LYS A 250 24.10 -22.41 -14.73
CA LYS A 250 25.30 -22.44 -15.55
C LYS A 250 26.51 -22.53 -14.63
N ALA A 251 27.21 -23.65 -14.65
CA ALA A 251 28.35 -23.91 -13.76
C ALA A 251 29.41 -22.80 -13.88
N ASP A 252 29.86 -22.28 -12.77
CA ASP A 252 30.95 -21.30 -12.65
C ASP A 252 32.32 -21.95 -12.83
N GLU A 253 32.46 -23.15 -12.31
CA GLU A 253 33.68 -23.93 -12.35
C GLU A 253 33.42 -25.41 -12.63
N LYS A 254 34.50 -26.20 -12.73
CA LYS A 254 34.43 -27.65 -12.87
C LYS A 254 33.93 -28.28 -11.59
N GLN A 255 32.78 -28.91 -11.62
CA GLN A 255 32.14 -29.54 -10.48
C GLN A 255 31.47 -30.87 -10.79
N THR A 256 31.19 -31.67 -9.78
CA THR A 256 30.47 -32.93 -9.92
C THR A 256 29.13 -32.85 -9.21
N VAL A 257 28.06 -32.84 -9.99
CA VAL A 257 26.69 -32.74 -9.48
C VAL A 257 25.91 -33.98 -9.92
N LEU A 258 25.25 -34.67 -8.98
CA LEU A 258 24.45 -35.88 -9.27
C LEU A 258 25.24 -36.99 -9.98
N ASN A 259 26.52 -37.17 -9.64
CA ASN A 259 27.47 -38.08 -10.26
C ASN A 259 27.83 -37.74 -11.72
N THR A 260 27.45 -36.61 -12.23
CA THR A 260 27.83 -36.08 -13.55
C THR A 260 28.90 -35.01 -13.37
N LYS A 261 29.95 -35.06 -14.20
CA LYS A 261 30.97 -34.02 -14.24
C LYS A 261 30.52 -32.89 -15.17
N TYR A 262 30.62 -31.69 -14.70
CA TYR A 262 30.33 -30.46 -15.46
C TYR A 262 31.62 -29.65 -15.54
N GLU A 263 31.90 -29.11 -16.71
CA GLU A 263 32.92 -28.09 -16.90
C GLU A 263 32.32 -26.69 -16.70
N ALA A 264 33.14 -25.66 -16.56
CA ALA A 264 32.64 -24.27 -16.47
C ALA A 264 31.78 -23.93 -17.70
N ASN A 265 30.66 -23.25 -17.48
CA ASN A 265 29.60 -22.91 -18.43
C ASN A 265 28.67 -24.06 -18.87
N ASP A 266 28.87 -25.28 -18.39
CA ASP A 266 27.87 -26.36 -18.63
C ASP A 266 26.58 -26.07 -17.85
N LEU A 267 25.43 -26.50 -18.39
CA LEU A 267 24.14 -26.32 -17.76
C LEU A 267 23.82 -27.51 -16.85
N ILE A 268 23.70 -27.23 -15.56
CA ILE A 268 23.25 -28.17 -14.54
C ILE A 268 21.75 -28.01 -14.40
N LYS A 269 20.99 -29.11 -14.48
CA LYS A 269 19.54 -29.09 -14.41
C LYS A 269 19.03 -29.95 -13.25
N PHE A 270 18.21 -29.31 -12.39
CA PHE A 270 17.39 -29.99 -11.39
C PHE A 270 15.94 -30.01 -11.89
N THR A 271 15.19 -31.05 -11.53
CA THR A 271 13.81 -31.26 -11.96
C THR A 271 12.88 -31.31 -10.74
N ASP A 272 11.58 -31.11 -10.98
CA ASP A 272 10.54 -31.16 -9.95
C ASP A 272 10.74 -30.15 -8.79
N ILE A 273 11.28 -28.95 -9.10
CA ILE A 273 11.29 -27.86 -8.11
C ILE A 273 9.86 -27.41 -7.82
N LYS A 274 9.62 -27.00 -6.57
CA LYS A 274 8.30 -26.55 -6.09
C LYS A 274 8.29 -25.09 -5.69
N THR A 275 9.47 -24.50 -5.58
CA THR A 275 9.67 -23.11 -5.17
C THR A 275 10.16 -22.30 -6.34
N ASP A 276 9.62 -21.13 -6.52
CA ASP A 276 10.12 -20.15 -7.47
C ASP A 276 11.36 -19.46 -6.89
N TYR A 277 12.43 -19.44 -7.67
CA TYR A 277 13.69 -18.76 -7.37
C TYR A 277 14.04 -17.72 -8.45
N SER A 278 13.05 -17.25 -9.20
CA SER A 278 13.27 -16.30 -10.31
C SER A 278 13.87 -14.97 -9.84
N GLU A 279 13.76 -14.63 -8.56
CA GLU A 279 14.42 -13.48 -7.95
C GLU A 279 15.96 -13.52 -8.04
N PHE A 280 16.56 -14.72 -8.11
CA PHE A 280 18.00 -14.90 -8.27
C PHE A 280 18.43 -15.04 -9.72
N LEU A 281 17.55 -14.80 -10.69
CA LEU A 281 17.87 -14.99 -12.10
C LEU A 281 19.06 -14.10 -12.51
N GLY A 282 20.08 -14.70 -13.10
CA GLY A 282 21.32 -14.06 -13.49
C GLY A 282 22.34 -13.85 -12.36
N MET A 283 21.99 -14.18 -11.13
CA MET A 283 22.91 -14.12 -9.99
C MET A 283 23.77 -15.37 -9.88
N ALA A 284 24.93 -15.23 -9.26
CA ALA A 284 25.72 -16.34 -8.75
C ALA A 284 25.00 -16.96 -7.57
N VAL A 285 24.73 -18.26 -7.66
CA VAL A 285 23.95 -18.98 -6.66
C VAL A 285 24.63 -20.26 -6.21
N LYS A 286 24.32 -20.66 -4.97
CA LYS A 286 24.61 -21.95 -4.39
C LYS A 286 23.30 -22.72 -4.24
N VAL A 287 23.15 -23.85 -4.91
CA VAL A 287 21.96 -24.70 -4.87
C VAL A 287 22.16 -25.82 -3.89
N MET A 288 21.30 -25.91 -2.88
CA MET A 288 21.27 -26.98 -1.91
C MET A 288 20.38 -28.13 -2.40
N TYR A 289 20.94 -29.31 -2.55
CA TYR A 289 20.21 -30.47 -3.08
C TYR A 289 20.64 -31.77 -2.40
N LYS A 290 19.86 -32.85 -2.60
CA LYS A 290 20.24 -34.24 -2.25
C LYS A 290 20.22 -35.16 -3.45
N ASP A 291 19.24 -35.03 -4.31
CA ASP A 291 19.08 -35.77 -5.55
C ASP A 291 18.39 -34.87 -6.63
N LYS A 292 18.19 -35.40 -7.82
CA LYS A 292 17.65 -34.67 -8.98
C LYS A 292 16.34 -33.93 -8.71
N ASP A 293 15.50 -34.52 -7.90
CA ASP A 293 14.11 -34.13 -7.75
C ASP A 293 13.89 -33.30 -6.49
N LYS A 294 14.99 -32.98 -5.75
CA LYS A 294 14.91 -32.31 -4.45
C LYS A 294 15.96 -31.22 -4.30
N VAL A 295 15.59 -30.01 -4.70
CA VAL A 295 16.24 -28.78 -4.28
C VAL A 295 15.59 -28.35 -2.97
N TYR A 296 16.43 -28.02 -1.99
CA TYR A 296 16.02 -27.62 -0.64
C TYR A 296 16.21 -26.14 -0.38
N GLY A 297 16.97 -25.46 -1.22
CA GLY A 297 17.18 -24.03 -1.19
C GLY A 297 18.13 -23.58 -2.29
N VAL A 298 18.00 -22.32 -2.69
CA VAL A 298 18.88 -21.62 -3.60
C VAL A 298 19.28 -20.31 -2.93
N TYR A 299 20.57 -20.02 -2.91
CA TYR A 299 21.11 -18.86 -2.19
C TYR A 299 21.98 -18.04 -3.10
N ALA A 300 21.85 -16.73 -3.05
CA ALA A 300 22.82 -15.84 -3.65
C ALA A 300 24.18 -15.99 -2.92
N THR A 301 25.30 -16.01 -3.68
CA THR A 301 26.64 -16.05 -3.09
C THR A 301 27.23 -14.66 -2.97
N ASP A 302 28.32 -14.52 -2.21
CA ASP A 302 29.08 -13.26 -2.08
C ASP A 302 29.74 -12.83 -3.41
N ASP A 303 29.71 -13.67 -4.45
CA ASP A 303 30.17 -13.30 -5.79
C ASP A 303 29.26 -12.24 -6.44
N ASN A 304 28.05 -12.05 -5.91
CA ASN A 304 27.15 -10.96 -6.29
C ASN A 304 27.53 -9.67 -5.54
N ASP A 305 28.72 -9.15 -5.79
CA ASP A 305 29.26 -7.96 -5.14
C ASP A 305 28.54 -6.65 -5.53
N VAL A 306 27.76 -6.67 -6.61
CA VAL A 306 26.75 -5.66 -6.94
C VAL A 306 25.40 -6.34 -7.20
N ASN A 307 24.43 -5.98 -6.39
CA ASN A 307 23.03 -6.36 -6.57
C ASN A 307 22.15 -5.17 -6.16
N ILE A 308 21.65 -4.42 -7.13
CA ILE A 308 20.92 -3.18 -6.90
C ILE A 308 19.55 -3.27 -7.53
N ALA A 309 18.52 -3.27 -6.70
CA ALA A 309 17.16 -3.01 -7.11
C ALA A 309 16.93 -1.49 -7.19
N ALA A 310 16.45 -1.01 -8.33
CA ALA A 310 16.23 0.41 -8.60
C ALA A 310 15.07 0.58 -9.58
N LEU A 311 14.73 1.83 -9.91
CA LEU A 311 13.89 2.14 -11.06
C LEU A 311 14.78 2.47 -12.26
N ALA A 312 14.31 2.22 -13.46
CA ALA A 312 15.04 2.57 -14.68
C ALA A 312 15.32 4.07 -14.78
N SER A 313 14.47 4.90 -14.16
CA SER A 313 14.66 6.35 -14.04
C SER A 313 15.84 6.76 -13.16
N ASP A 314 16.33 5.88 -12.29
CA ASP A 314 17.51 6.12 -11.46
C ASP A 314 18.83 5.93 -12.26
N LEU A 315 18.71 5.40 -13.50
CA LEU A 315 19.84 5.25 -14.40
C LEU A 315 20.22 6.57 -15.05
N ASP A 316 21.50 6.84 -15.18
CA ASP A 316 21.99 7.96 -16.00
C ASP A 316 23.26 7.59 -16.77
N THR A 317 23.52 8.32 -17.84
CA THR A 317 24.67 8.12 -18.72
C THR A 317 25.87 8.94 -18.24
N VAL A 318 27.06 8.39 -18.40
CA VAL A 318 28.31 9.14 -18.16
C VAL A 318 28.92 9.54 -19.50
N SER A 319 29.09 10.84 -19.69
CA SER A 319 29.58 11.35 -20.98
C SER A 319 31.03 10.93 -21.24
N GLY A 320 31.26 10.24 -22.38
CA GLY A 320 32.59 9.84 -22.84
C GLY A 320 33.25 8.70 -22.08
N GLU A 321 32.59 8.10 -21.11
CA GLU A 321 33.06 6.94 -20.34
C GLU A 321 32.22 5.70 -20.66
N ALA A 322 32.88 4.51 -20.64
CA ALA A 322 32.18 3.22 -20.72
C ALA A 322 31.59 2.85 -19.34
N LYS A 323 30.72 3.72 -18.82
CA LYS A 323 30.10 3.66 -17.51
C LYS A 323 28.67 4.21 -17.57
N PHE A 324 27.88 3.83 -16.58
CA PHE A 324 26.59 4.45 -16.29
C PHE A 324 26.46 4.72 -14.78
N LYS A 325 25.42 5.41 -14.37
CA LYS A 325 25.09 5.62 -12.96
C LYS A 325 23.80 4.90 -12.62
N VAL A 326 23.71 4.50 -11.37
CA VAL A 326 22.47 4.21 -10.65
C VAL A 326 22.43 5.21 -9.51
N ASP A 327 21.41 6.05 -9.46
CA ASP A 327 21.44 7.28 -8.66
C ASP A 327 22.70 8.13 -8.98
N ASP A 328 23.50 8.44 -7.96
CA ASP A 328 24.73 9.19 -8.10
C ASP A 328 26.00 8.32 -8.22
N THR A 329 25.86 6.99 -8.07
CA THR A 329 26.99 6.05 -8.06
C THR A 329 27.31 5.56 -9.47
N LYS A 330 28.59 5.67 -9.86
CA LYS A 330 29.09 5.22 -11.17
C LYS A 330 29.48 3.76 -11.15
N TYR A 331 29.02 3.00 -12.13
CA TYR A 331 29.36 1.60 -12.35
C TYR A 331 30.07 1.39 -13.68
N SER A 332 31.06 0.51 -13.68
CA SER A 332 31.76 0.04 -14.87
C SER A 332 31.06 -1.21 -15.39
N VAL A 333 31.10 -1.42 -16.68
CA VAL A 333 30.59 -2.64 -17.32
C VAL A 333 31.73 -3.66 -17.44
N ASN A 334 31.42 -4.97 -17.35
CA ASN A 334 32.40 -6.04 -17.51
C ASN A 334 33.16 -5.90 -18.86
N LYS A 335 34.39 -6.34 -18.90
CA LYS A 335 35.27 -6.22 -20.11
C LYS A 335 34.65 -6.82 -21.36
N ASN A 336 33.82 -7.83 -21.22
CA ASN A 336 33.14 -8.51 -22.33
C ASN A 336 31.82 -7.85 -22.71
N GLY A 337 31.43 -6.79 -22.02
CA GLY A 337 30.13 -6.14 -22.12
C GLY A 337 29.16 -6.64 -21.04
N MET A 338 27.95 -6.17 -21.09
CA MET A 338 26.83 -6.61 -20.22
C MET A 338 25.64 -7.06 -21.08
N THR A 339 24.67 -7.72 -20.47
CA THR A 339 23.43 -8.04 -21.13
C THR A 339 22.26 -7.36 -20.43
N ILE A 340 21.38 -6.70 -21.19
CA ILE A 340 20.09 -6.21 -20.69
C ILE A 340 19.04 -7.27 -21.02
N TYR A 341 18.38 -7.77 -19.99
CA TYR A 341 17.27 -8.71 -20.06
C TYR A 341 15.97 -7.97 -19.80
N THR A 342 15.02 -8.02 -20.73
CA THR A 342 13.69 -7.45 -20.54
C THR A 342 12.69 -8.58 -20.37
N ILE A 343 12.09 -8.66 -19.18
CA ILE A 343 11.05 -9.62 -18.81
C ILE A 343 9.70 -8.97 -19.09
N GLY A 344 8.80 -9.67 -19.74
CA GLY A 344 7.45 -9.13 -20.00
C GLY A 344 6.58 -10.06 -20.82
N VAL A 345 5.44 -9.54 -21.25
CA VAL A 345 4.45 -10.25 -22.08
C VAL A 345 4.44 -9.62 -23.48
N ASP A 346 4.50 -10.46 -24.51
CA ASP A 346 4.46 -10.00 -25.89
C ASP A 346 3.03 -9.66 -26.36
N THR A 347 2.89 -9.17 -27.56
CA THR A 347 1.60 -8.76 -28.17
C THR A 347 0.63 -9.91 -28.42
N LYS A 348 1.05 -11.15 -28.21
CA LYS A 348 0.21 -12.36 -28.32
C LYS A 348 -0.24 -12.87 -26.96
N GLY A 349 0.34 -12.39 -25.88
CA GLY A 349 0.11 -12.88 -24.53
C GLY A 349 1.16 -13.90 -24.06
N ASP A 350 2.25 -14.12 -24.81
CA ASP A 350 3.31 -15.05 -24.42
C ASP A 350 4.30 -14.37 -23.47
N VAL A 351 4.63 -15.03 -22.36
CA VAL A 351 5.69 -14.59 -21.42
C VAL A 351 7.06 -14.77 -22.06
N LYS A 352 7.90 -13.75 -22.01
CA LYS A 352 9.22 -13.77 -22.67
C LYS A 352 10.29 -12.99 -21.91
N ILE A 353 11.52 -13.45 -22.09
CA ILE A 353 12.73 -12.69 -21.76
C ILE A 353 13.42 -12.33 -23.06
N ALA A 354 13.47 -11.05 -23.37
CA ALA A 354 14.29 -10.53 -24.46
C ALA A 354 15.68 -10.17 -23.94
N SER A 355 16.73 -10.46 -24.70
CA SER A 355 18.11 -10.13 -24.33
C SER A 355 18.76 -9.19 -25.35
N GLN A 356 19.51 -8.22 -24.86
CA GLN A 356 20.31 -7.29 -25.64
C GLN A 356 21.74 -7.26 -25.12
N ALA A 357 22.69 -7.76 -25.91
CA ALA A 357 24.11 -7.63 -25.59
C ALA A 357 24.58 -6.18 -25.80
N VAL A 358 25.27 -5.62 -24.81
CA VAL A 358 25.79 -4.25 -24.79
C VAL A 358 27.32 -4.34 -24.67
N LYS A 359 28.04 -3.84 -25.66
CA LYS A 359 29.49 -3.83 -25.63
C LYS A 359 30.06 -2.83 -24.64
N ASN A 360 31.22 -3.14 -24.07
CA ASN A 360 31.91 -2.25 -23.16
C ASN A 360 32.57 -1.07 -23.93
N ASN A 361 31.75 -0.15 -24.38
CA ASN A 361 32.17 1.15 -24.92
C ASN A 361 31.14 2.23 -24.60
N ALA A 362 31.55 3.49 -24.62
CA ALA A 362 30.72 4.61 -24.16
C ALA A 362 29.43 4.78 -24.96
N ASP A 363 29.46 4.59 -26.28
CA ASP A 363 28.30 4.84 -27.13
C ASP A 363 27.24 3.72 -27.00
N ASP A 364 27.66 2.45 -26.97
CA ASP A 364 26.73 1.31 -26.83
C ASP A 364 26.04 1.37 -25.44
N ILE A 365 26.82 1.62 -24.38
CA ILE A 365 26.27 1.75 -22.99
C ILE A 365 25.31 2.94 -22.93
N LYS A 366 25.71 4.11 -23.45
CA LYS A 366 24.88 5.29 -23.46
C LYS A 366 23.54 5.04 -24.16
N ASN A 367 23.58 4.39 -25.35
CA ASN A 367 22.36 4.11 -26.12
C ASN A 367 21.47 3.10 -25.42
N ALA A 368 22.07 2.07 -24.82
CA ALA A 368 21.32 1.05 -24.07
C ALA A 368 20.66 1.63 -22.82
N ILE A 369 21.36 2.42 -22.01
CA ILE A 369 20.81 3.08 -20.84
C ILE A 369 19.70 4.07 -21.23
N LYS A 370 19.89 4.86 -22.29
CA LYS A 370 18.85 5.78 -22.78
C LYS A 370 17.59 5.06 -23.23
N ALA A 371 17.69 3.86 -23.75
CA ALA A 371 16.53 3.09 -24.21
C ALA A 371 15.60 2.65 -23.08
N ILE A 372 16.11 2.53 -21.85
CA ILE A 372 15.37 2.03 -20.69
C ILE A 372 15.12 3.10 -19.62
N LYS A 373 15.99 4.11 -19.48
CA LYS A 373 15.95 5.06 -18.37
C LYS A 373 14.72 5.97 -18.31
N ASP A 374 14.08 6.22 -19.44
CA ASP A 374 12.87 7.05 -19.50
C ASP A 374 11.58 6.24 -19.18
N SER A 375 11.75 5.03 -18.68
CA SER A 375 10.69 4.20 -18.11
C SER A 375 10.82 4.15 -16.59
N ASP A 376 9.72 3.91 -15.90
CA ASP A 376 9.65 3.68 -14.46
C ASP A 376 9.66 2.18 -14.11
N MET A 377 10.11 1.37 -15.04
CA MET A 377 10.25 -0.07 -14.86
C MET A 377 11.22 -0.36 -13.72
N GLU A 378 10.88 -1.37 -12.97
CA GLU A 378 11.78 -1.95 -11.96
C GLU A 378 12.97 -2.59 -12.65
N ILE A 379 14.15 -2.33 -12.15
CA ILE A 379 15.38 -2.93 -12.65
C ILE A 379 16.18 -3.58 -11.53
N THR A 380 16.95 -4.60 -11.91
CA THR A 380 18.00 -5.16 -11.06
C THR A 380 19.33 -5.10 -11.80
N VAL A 381 20.34 -4.47 -11.19
CA VAL A 381 21.68 -4.31 -11.74
C VAL A 381 22.60 -5.28 -11.00
N ILE A 382 23.28 -6.16 -11.73
CA ILE A 382 24.03 -7.29 -11.17
C ILE A 382 25.46 -7.32 -11.67
N SER A 383 26.42 -7.51 -10.73
CA SER A 383 27.74 -8.08 -10.94
C SER A 383 27.75 -9.43 -10.23
N ASN A 384 28.11 -10.49 -10.90
CA ASN A 384 27.94 -11.87 -10.42
C ASN A 384 29.24 -12.71 -10.48
N ASP A 385 30.40 -12.04 -10.56
CA ASP A 385 31.74 -12.69 -10.64
C ASP A 385 32.78 -12.04 -9.73
N ASN A 386 32.32 -11.31 -8.69
CA ASN A 386 33.14 -10.65 -7.66
C ASN A 386 34.22 -9.69 -8.24
N ASP A 387 33.88 -8.91 -9.28
CA ASP A 387 34.80 -7.95 -9.91
C ASP A 387 34.27 -6.50 -9.94
N GLU A 388 33.16 -6.20 -9.22
CA GLU A 388 32.45 -4.91 -9.14
C GLU A 388 32.03 -4.33 -10.50
N LYS A 389 32.03 -5.14 -11.58
CA LYS A 389 31.63 -4.70 -12.90
C LYS A 389 30.32 -5.37 -13.31
N ILE A 390 29.47 -4.57 -13.91
CA ILE A 390 28.11 -5.00 -14.23
C ILE A 390 28.10 -6.00 -15.39
N ASP A 391 27.50 -7.17 -15.13
CA ASP A 391 27.26 -8.25 -16.08
C ASP A 391 25.88 -8.19 -16.69
N ALA A 392 24.89 -7.79 -15.92
CA ALA A 392 23.51 -7.77 -16.38
C ALA A 392 22.68 -6.62 -15.76
N ILE A 393 21.70 -6.18 -16.54
CA ILE A 393 20.57 -5.37 -16.06
C ILE A 393 19.29 -6.12 -16.42
N PHE A 394 18.49 -6.45 -15.44
CA PHE A 394 17.14 -6.98 -15.62
C PHE A 394 16.14 -5.84 -15.61
N VAL A 395 15.23 -5.81 -16.56
CA VAL A 395 14.14 -4.84 -16.66
C VAL A 395 12.83 -5.62 -16.59
N ASN A 396 12.06 -5.39 -15.53
CA ASN A 396 10.75 -5.99 -15.35
C ASN A 396 9.70 -5.10 -16.03
N ASN A 397 9.35 -5.45 -17.26
CA ASN A 397 8.46 -4.66 -18.09
C ASN A 397 7.00 -5.01 -17.82
N LYS A 398 6.26 -4.08 -17.20
CA LYS A 398 4.82 -4.17 -17.02
C LYS A 398 4.10 -3.26 -18.00
N THR A 399 3.18 -3.82 -18.78
CA THR A 399 2.38 -3.05 -19.75
C THR A 399 1.15 -2.47 -19.09
N PHE A 400 0.98 -1.15 -19.15
CA PHE A 400 -0.26 -0.51 -18.71
C PHE A 400 -1.37 -0.78 -19.72
N ALA A 401 -2.48 -1.33 -19.28
CA ALA A 401 -3.55 -1.84 -20.11
C ALA A 401 -4.94 -1.58 -19.50
N LYS A 402 -5.96 -1.80 -20.30
CA LYS A 402 -7.37 -1.75 -19.89
C LYS A 402 -8.05 -3.06 -20.21
N LEU A 403 -8.80 -3.63 -19.26
CA LEU A 403 -9.61 -4.83 -19.48
C LEU A 403 -10.77 -4.51 -20.42
N THR A 404 -10.87 -5.22 -21.53
CA THR A 404 -11.89 -4.97 -22.57
C THR A 404 -13.00 -5.99 -22.59
N THR A 405 -12.71 -7.21 -22.13
CA THR A 405 -13.69 -8.30 -22.00
C THR A 405 -13.39 -9.10 -20.74
N VAL A 406 -14.41 -9.36 -19.96
CA VAL A 406 -14.35 -10.21 -18.77
C VAL A 406 -15.59 -11.12 -18.80
N ASN A 407 -15.36 -12.42 -18.80
CA ASN A 407 -16.42 -13.42 -18.68
C ASN A 407 -15.92 -14.66 -17.93
N SER A 408 -16.74 -15.68 -17.76
CA SER A 408 -16.42 -16.87 -16.96
C SER A 408 -15.31 -17.76 -17.53
N THR A 409 -14.87 -17.55 -18.77
CA THR A 409 -13.88 -18.41 -19.43
C THR A 409 -12.67 -17.64 -19.93
N SER A 410 -12.76 -16.30 -20.02
CA SER A 410 -11.64 -15.54 -20.56
C SER A 410 -11.62 -14.09 -20.06
N VAL A 411 -10.44 -13.52 -19.99
CA VAL A 411 -10.17 -12.11 -19.82
C VAL A 411 -9.42 -11.57 -21.03
N SER A 412 -9.74 -10.35 -21.48
CA SER A 412 -9.00 -9.71 -22.56
C SER A 412 -8.59 -8.30 -22.16
N TYR A 413 -7.41 -7.88 -22.62
CA TYR A 413 -6.91 -6.54 -22.36
C TYR A 413 -6.36 -5.88 -23.65
N LYS A 414 -6.29 -4.57 -23.64
CA LYS A 414 -5.58 -3.77 -24.64
C LYS A 414 -4.62 -2.82 -23.94
N SER A 415 -3.44 -2.65 -24.52
CA SER A 415 -2.50 -1.61 -24.06
C SER A 415 -3.15 -0.24 -24.13
N VAL A 416 -2.87 0.61 -23.16
CA VAL A 416 -3.29 2.02 -23.12
C VAL A 416 -2.22 2.89 -23.78
N LEU A 417 -2.63 3.86 -24.58
CA LEU A 417 -1.73 4.85 -25.14
C LEU A 417 -1.17 5.74 -24.01
N LEU A 418 0.14 5.89 -23.99
CA LEU A 418 0.83 6.75 -23.03
C LEU A 418 0.75 8.22 -23.47
N ASP A 419 -0.48 8.76 -23.50
CA ASP A 419 -0.79 10.14 -23.89
C ASP A 419 -1.73 10.84 -22.89
N MET A 420 -1.89 10.26 -21.71
CA MET A 420 -2.73 10.71 -20.60
C MET A 420 -4.25 10.78 -20.92
N LYS A 421 -4.70 10.15 -22.02
CA LYS A 421 -6.12 10.18 -22.41
C LYS A 421 -6.88 8.88 -22.14
N GLY A 422 -6.19 7.85 -21.69
CA GLY A 422 -6.78 6.54 -21.36
C GLY A 422 -7.24 5.70 -22.57
N ASN A 423 -6.98 6.17 -23.80
CA ASN A 423 -7.33 5.47 -25.02
C ASN A 423 -6.54 4.18 -25.19
N THR A 424 -7.17 3.12 -25.64
CA THR A 424 -6.49 1.85 -25.91
C THR A 424 -5.92 1.79 -27.32
N THR A 425 -4.87 1.00 -27.50
CA THR A 425 -4.21 0.76 -28.79
C THR A 425 -3.99 -0.73 -29.05
N GLY A 426 -3.72 -1.07 -30.29
CA GLY A 426 -3.39 -2.44 -30.70
C GLY A 426 -4.58 -3.39 -30.72
N THR A 427 -4.27 -4.69 -30.93
CA THR A 427 -5.24 -5.78 -30.90
C THR A 427 -5.45 -6.22 -29.44
N ALA A 428 -6.66 -6.62 -29.09
CA ALA A 428 -6.90 -7.19 -27.78
C ALA A 428 -6.16 -8.53 -27.64
N VAL A 429 -5.43 -8.67 -26.55
CA VAL A 429 -4.88 -9.95 -26.13
C VAL A 429 -5.97 -10.66 -25.34
N LYS A 430 -6.34 -11.86 -25.77
CA LYS A 430 -7.31 -12.69 -25.07
C LYS A 430 -6.56 -13.82 -24.36
N LEU A 431 -6.84 -14.00 -23.10
CA LEU A 431 -6.34 -15.08 -22.26
C LEU A 431 -7.53 -15.95 -21.86
N ASP A 432 -7.39 -17.25 -22.06
CA ASP A 432 -8.34 -18.25 -21.58
C ASP A 432 -8.00 -18.59 -20.13
N LEU A 433 -9.01 -18.59 -19.24
CA LEU A 433 -8.79 -18.79 -17.82
C LEU A 433 -8.43 -20.25 -17.44
N GLU A 434 -8.72 -21.21 -18.32
CA GLU A 434 -8.43 -22.64 -18.11
C GLU A 434 -7.12 -23.05 -18.81
N ASP A 435 -6.90 -22.58 -20.05
CA ASP A 435 -5.76 -23.01 -20.87
C ASP A 435 -4.49 -22.17 -20.60
N ASP A 436 -4.64 -20.83 -20.45
CA ASP A 436 -3.51 -19.91 -20.24
C ASP A 436 -3.23 -19.65 -18.74
N GLU A 437 -4.15 -20.05 -17.85
CA GLU A 437 -4.06 -19.92 -16.40
C GLU A 437 -3.49 -18.56 -15.92
N PRO A 438 -4.01 -17.40 -16.41
CA PRO A 438 -3.47 -16.12 -16.03
C PRO A 438 -3.75 -15.82 -14.56
N GLU A 439 -2.80 -15.17 -13.89
CA GLU A 439 -2.98 -14.69 -12.54
C GLU A 439 -3.67 -13.32 -12.56
N VAL A 440 -4.91 -13.27 -12.12
CA VAL A 440 -5.71 -12.04 -12.13
C VAL A 440 -6.17 -11.73 -10.71
N TYR A 441 -6.05 -10.46 -10.29
CA TYR A 441 -6.50 -10.01 -8.96
C TYR A 441 -8.00 -10.25 -8.74
N ASP A 442 -8.41 -10.40 -7.47
CA ASP A 442 -9.79 -10.66 -7.10
C ASP A 442 -10.73 -9.50 -7.45
N GLY A 443 -11.91 -9.82 -7.94
CA GLY A 443 -12.95 -8.82 -8.25
C GLY A 443 -12.69 -8.00 -9.51
N TYR A 444 -11.82 -8.47 -10.41
CA TYR A 444 -11.57 -7.80 -11.70
C TYR A 444 -12.86 -7.68 -12.55
N LYS A 445 -12.95 -6.58 -13.28
CA LYS A 445 -14.12 -6.30 -14.14
C LYS A 445 -13.70 -5.62 -15.43
N LYS A 446 -14.61 -5.64 -16.40
CA LYS A 446 -14.43 -4.87 -17.63
C LYS A 446 -14.20 -3.40 -17.29
N ASP A 447 -13.38 -2.75 -18.08
CA ASP A 447 -12.96 -1.35 -18.01
C ASP A 447 -11.98 -1.01 -16.87
N ASP A 448 -11.57 -1.97 -16.03
CA ASP A 448 -10.49 -1.77 -15.07
C ASP A 448 -9.17 -1.48 -15.80
N TYR A 449 -8.41 -0.51 -15.29
CA TYR A 449 -7.04 -0.26 -15.67
C TYR A 449 -6.09 -1.12 -14.85
N VAL A 450 -5.13 -1.73 -15.54
CA VAL A 450 -4.28 -2.80 -14.99
C VAL A 450 -2.84 -2.67 -15.48
N PHE A 451 -1.92 -3.31 -14.75
CA PHE A 451 -0.58 -3.61 -15.22
C PHE A 451 -0.48 -5.08 -15.56
N VAL A 452 0.06 -5.37 -16.74
CA VAL A 452 0.25 -6.73 -17.25
C VAL A 452 1.73 -7.07 -17.21
N GLY A 453 2.09 -8.00 -16.37
CA GLY A 453 3.44 -8.53 -16.18
C GLY A 453 3.53 -10.04 -16.44
N ALA A 454 4.66 -10.62 -16.10
CA ALA A 454 5.01 -11.99 -16.40
C ALA A 454 5.43 -12.78 -15.15
N ASP A 455 4.87 -13.98 -14.99
CA ASP A 455 5.40 -15.01 -14.10
C ASP A 455 6.25 -15.99 -14.92
N LEU A 456 7.55 -15.98 -14.67
CA LEU A 456 8.51 -16.82 -15.36
C LEU A 456 8.44 -18.30 -14.94
N TYR A 457 8.07 -18.54 -13.69
CA TYR A 457 8.01 -19.89 -13.12
C TYR A 457 6.87 -20.70 -13.73
N ASN A 458 5.68 -20.12 -13.80
CA ASN A 458 4.49 -20.75 -14.34
C ASN A 458 4.27 -20.49 -15.84
N ASP A 459 5.05 -19.59 -16.46
CA ASP A 459 4.82 -19.12 -17.83
C ASP A 459 3.41 -18.54 -17.96
N ALA A 460 3.04 -17.72 -17.00
CA ALA A 460 1.70 -17.15 -16.89
C ALA A 460 1.71 -15.61 -16.98
N VAL A 461 0.65 -15.05 -17.52
CA VAL A 461 0.43 -13.61 -17.52
C VAL A 461 -0.13 -13.18 -16.19
N VAL A 462 0.50 -12.19 -15.57
CA VAL A 462 0.04 -11.58 -14.30
C VAL A 462 -0.69 -10.28 -14.59
N ILE A 463 -1.92 -10.14 -14.11
CA ILE A 463 -2.73 -8.94 -14.27
C ILE A 463 -2.97 -8.34 -12.88
N GLU A 464 -2.38 -7.20 -12.62
CA GLU A 464 -2.48 -6.45 -11.37
C GLU A 464 -3.37 -5.22 -11.56
N LYS A 465 -4.21 -4.91 -10.59
CA LYS A 465 -5.01 -3.67 -10.64
C LYS A 465 -4.09 -2.45 -10.52
N ALA A 466 -4.26 -1.48 -11.42
CA ALA A 466 -3.53 -0.23 -11.31
C ALA A 466 -3.94 0.51 -10.03
N GLN A 467 -2.95 0.95 -9.26
CA GLN A 467 -3.19 1.79 -8.10
C GLN A 467 -3.59 3.19 -8.55
N THR A 468 -4.33 3.91 -7.71
CA THR A 468 -4.74 5.28 -8.01
C THR A 468 -4.27 6.24 -6.92
N ILE A 469 -3.93 7.44 -7.34
CA ILE A 469 -3.76 8.59 -6.47
C ILE A 469 -4.79 9.63 -6.89
N SER A 470 -5.41 10.30 -5.93
CA SER A 470 -6.36 11.37 -6.23
C SER A 470 -6.04 12.59 -5.37
N GLY A 471 -6.15 13.77 -5.94
CA GLY A 471 -5.94 15.01 -5.21
C GLY A 471 -5.93 16.22 -6.11
N LYS A 472 -5.89 17.40 -5.48
CA LYS A 472 -5.88 18.68 -6.19
C LYS A 472 -4.50 18.94 -6.79
N ALA A 473 -4.49 19.38 -8.05
CA ALA A 473 -3.25 19.81 -8.71
C ALA A 473 -2.79 21.16 -8.15
N ASP A 474 -1.72 21.17 -7.39
CA ASP A 474 -1.09 22.41 -6.87
C ASP A 474 -0.34 23.16 -7.98
N SER A 475 0.36 22.39 -8.83
CA SER A 475 1.08 22.90 -10.00
C SER A 475 1.40 21.77 -10.98
N PHE A 476 1.83 22.11 -12.17
CA PHE A 476 2.14 21.15 -13.23
C PHE A 476 3.29 21.61 -14.11
N LYS A 477 3.87 20.67 -14.84
CA LYS A 477 4.83 20.85 -15.94
C LYS A 477 4.37 20.00 -17.13
N ALA A 478 5.08 20.08 -18.24
CA ALA A 478 4.77 19.26 -19.43
C ALA A 478 4.96 17.74 -19.22
N ASP A 479 5.73 17.37 -18.22
CA ASP A 479 6.14 15.99 -17.89
C ASP A 479 5.73 15.54 -16.49
N SER A 480 5.11 16.40 -15.68
CA SER A 480 4.80 16.09 -14.28
C SER A 480 3.67 16.95 -13.70
N ILE A 481 3.05 16.46 -12.63
CA ILE A 481 2.02 17.16 -11.87
C ILE A 481 2.33 17.09 -10.38
N LYS A 482 2.01 18.15 -9.65
CA LYS A 482 2.09 18.17 -8.19
C LYS A 482 0.68 17.99 -7.62
N ILE A 483 0.43 16.85 -6.97
CA ILE A 483 -0.82 16.52 -6.29
C ILE A 483 -0.54 16.47 -4.80
N ASP A 484 -1.32 17.18 -4.00
CA ASP A 484 -1.21 17.22 -2.54
C ASP A 484 0.25 17.45 -2.05
N GLY A 485 0.91 18.43 -2.64
CA GLY A 485 2.29 18.80 -2.29
C GLY A 485 3.39 17.89 -2.82
N LYS A 486 3.07 16.78 -3.51
CA LYS A 486 4.03 15.79 -4.04
C LYS A 486 4.06 15.80 -5.55
N TRP A 487 5.27 15.83 -6.15
CA TRP A 487 5.45 15.70 -7.59
C TRP A 487 5.35 14.26 -8.05
N HIS A 488 4.65 14.06 -9.18
CA HIS A 488 4.52 12.80 -9.91
C HIS A 488 4.82 13.03 -11.38
N ASP A 489 5.74 12.26 -11.93
CA ASP A 489 6.14 12.35 -13.32
C ASP A 489 5.18 11.53 -14.21
N TYR A 490 4.98 11.98 -15.45
CA TYR A 490 4.16 11.27 -16.42
C TYR A 490 4.98 10.27 -17.23
N VAL A 491 4.42 9.09 -17.46
CA VAL A 491 4.93 8.18 -18.49
C VAL A 491 4.26 8.51 -19.81
N LEU A 492 5.00 9.15 -20.71
CA LEU A 492 4.50 9.62 -21.99
C LEU A 492 5.22 8.93 -23.14
N ALA A 493 4.47 8.54 -24.19
CA ALA A 493 5.07 8.09 -25.42
C ALA A 493 5.91 9.21 -26.06
N SER A 494 6.97 8.81 -26.77
CA SER A 494 7.89 9.77 -27.43
C SER A 494 7.12 10.78 -28.30
N GLY A 495 7.40 12.07 -28.08
CA GLY A 495 6.75 13.19 -28.79
C GLY A 495 5.35 13.53 -28.29
N LYS A 496 4.89 12.93 -27.19
CA LYS A 496 3.65 13.32 -26.51
C LYS A 496 3.96 14.27 -25.36
N SER A 497 3.01 15.15 -25.07
CA SER A 497 3.01 16.02 -23.90
C SER A 497 1.59 16.07 -23.33
N TYR A 498 1.49 16.37 -22.05
CA TYR A 498 0.21 16.58 -21.40
C TYR A 498 0.30 17.80 -20.50
N THR A 499 -0.74 18.62 -20.51
CA THR A 499 -0.81 19.81 -19.65
C THR A 499 -2.03 19.69 -18.75
N ALA A 500 -1.79 19.52 -17.46
CA ALA A 500 -2.84 19.57 -16.45
C ALA A 500 -3.24 21.04 -16.17
N LYS A 501 -4.37 21.24 -15.50
CA LYS A 501 -4.81 22.56 -15.00
C LYS A 501 -4.59 22.63 -13.50
N ALA A 502 -3.95 23.68 -13.00
CA ALA A 502 -3.81 23.90 -11.55
C ALA A 502 -5.17 24.16 -10.90
N GLY A 503 -5.33 23.67 -9.70
CA GLY A 503 -6.57 23.82 -8.93
C GLY A 503 -7.64 22.80 -9.22
N LYS A 504 -7.50 21.95 -10.26
CA LYS A 504 -8.40 20.82 -10.50
C LYS A 504 -7.96 19.58 -9.73
N THR A 505 -8.91 18.76 -9.33
CA THR A 505 -8.66 17.44 -8.78
C THR A 505 -8.43 16.43 -9.90
N TYR A 506 -7.44 15.62 -9.76
CA TYR A 506 -7.12 14.55 -10.71
C TYR A 506 -7.01 13.21 -10.02
N THR A 507 -7.40 12.17 -10.74
CA THR A 507 -7.09 10.78 -10.37
C THR A 507 -6.04 10.25 -11.34
N GLY A 508 -4.86 9.93 -10.82
CA GLY A 508 -3.78 9.33 -11.57
C GLY A 508 -3.74 7.82 -11.38
N TYR A 509 -3.68 7.06 -12.47
CA TYR A 509 -3.37 5.64 -12.44
C TYR A 509 -1.86 5.48 -12.43
N VAL A 510 -1.32 4.87 -11.36
CA VAL A 510 0.10 4.91 -11.06
C VAL A 510 0.74 3.52 -10.98
N TYR A 511 2.04 3.51 -11.32
CA TYR A 511 2.96 2.46 -10.92
C TYR A 511 4.17 3.14 -10.24
N GLY A 512 4.47 2.76 -9.01
CA GLY A 512 5.46 3.50 -8.22
C GLY A 512 5.08 4.97 -8.02
N SER A 513 5.95 5.88 -8.44
CA SER A 513 5.72 7.34 -8.38
C SER A 513 5.22 7.95 -9.69
N TYR A 514 5.04 7.14 -10.73
CA TYR A 514 4.77 7.59 -12.09
C TYR A 514 3.29 7.44 -12.46
N ILE A 515 2.76 8.42 -13.17
CA ILE A 515 1.39 8.43 -13.69
C ILE A 515 1.38 7.96 -15.13
N TYR A 516 0.63 6.90 -15.42
CA TYR A 516 0.42 6.36 -16.77
C TYR A 516 -0.83 6.91 -17.46
N TYR A 517 -1.82 7.27 -16.66
CA TYR A 517 -3.04 7.89 -17.13
C TYR A 517 -3.55 8.85 -16.06
N LEU A 518 -3.91 10.05 -16.48
CA LEU A 518 -4.44 11.07 -15.58
C LEU A 518 -5.85 11.39 -16.05
N THR A 519 -6.84 11.07 -15.24
CA THR A 519 -8.21 11.55 -15.45
C THR A 519 -8.42 12.78 -14.59
N GLY A 520 -9.06 13.82 -15.18
CA GLY A 520 -9.64 14.89 -14.37
C GLY A 520 -10.72 14.28 -13.49
N GLU A 521 -11.11 14.95 -12.41
CA GLU A 521 -12.02 14.45 -11.36
C GLU A 521 -12.94 13.35 -11.85
N SER A 522 -12.96 12.24 -11.09
CA SER A 522 -13.85 11.14 -11.39
C SER A 522 -15.25 11.71 -11.52
N GLY A 523 -15.77 11.80 -12.73
CA GLY A 523 -17.18 12.06 -12.93
C GLY A 523 -17.55 13.09 -13.92
N SER A 524 -16.84 13.87 -14.55
CA SER A 524 -17.36 14.57 -15.70
C SER A 524 -16.52 14.32 -16.94
N ASN A 525 -17.01 13.51 -17.86
CA ASN A 525 -16.56 13.51 -19.24
C ASN A 525 -16.87 14.83 -19.95
N SER A 526 -17.44 15.81 -19.22
CA SER A 526 -17.75 17.13 -19.77
C SER A 526 -16.53 18.04 -19.67
N ASP A 527 -16.09 18.57 -20.77
CA ASP A 527 -15.11 19.65 -20.87
C ASP A 527 -15.65 21.01 -20.33
N VAL A 528 -16.66 21.01 -19.46
CA VAL A 528 -17.34 22.21 -18.97
C VAL A 528 -17.01 22.43 -17.50
N ASP A 529 -16.11 23.37 -17.23
CA ASP A 529 -15.83 23.85 -15.86
C ASP A 529 -16.95 24.78 -15.39
N THR A 530 -17.43 24.60 -14.16
CA THR A 530 -18.53 25.39 -13.59
C THR A 530 -18.13 26.06 -12.27
N LEU A 531 -18.74 27.20 -12.00
CA LEU A 531 -18.64 27.92 -10.75
C LEU A 531 -19.96 28.60 -10.38
N LEU A 532 -20.23 28.70 -9.07
CA LEU A 532 -21.39 29.40 -8.56
C LEU A 532 -20.99 30.79 -8.05
N VAL A 533 -21.53 31.84 -8.66
CA VAL A 533 -21.31 33.20 -8.19
C VAL A 533 -22.16 33.47 -6.94
N LYS A 534 -21.52 33.72 -5.81
CA LYS A 534 -22.14 34.07 -4.52
C LYS A 534 -22.51 35.56 -4.44
N SER A 535 -21.55 36.41 -4.81
CA SER A 535 -21.74 37.85 -4.80
C SER A 535 -20.92 38.55 -5.87
N VAL A 536 -21.37 39.67 -6.35
CA VAL A 536 -20.71 40.51 -7.34
C VAL A 536 -20.22 41.79 -6.65
N GLY A 537 -18.96 42.10 -6.83
CA GLY A 537 -18.30 43.28 -6.31
C GLY A 537 -18.23 44.39 -7.33
N ASP A 538 -17.28 45.31 -7.12
CA ASP A 538 -17.09 46.48 -7.98
C ASP A 538 -16.08 46.23 -9.10
N TYR A 539 -16.17 47.07 -10.16
CA TYR A 539 -15.17 47.10 -11.24
C TYR A 539 -13.81 47.59 -10.72
N LYS A 540 -12.75 46.88 -11.05
CA LYS A 540 -11.37 47.20 -10.71
C LYS A 540 -10.62 47.73 -11.96
N ALA A 541 -10.24 48.96 -11.95
CA ALA A 541 -9.62 49.59 -13.11
C ALA A 541 -8.19 49.09 -13.41
N MET A 542 -7.48 48.60 -12.38
CA MET A 542 -6.14 48.04 -12.60
C MET A 542 -6.19 46.62 -13.20
N ASP A 543 -7.19 45.84 -12.82
CA ASP A 543 -7.37 44.47 -13.26
C ASP A 543 -8.36 44.35 -14.44
N GLU A 544 -8.88 45.50 -14.93
CA GLU A 544 -9.82 45.64 -16.03
C GLU A 544 -11.06 44.69 -15.95
N GLY A 545 -11.42 44.21 -14.73
CA GLY A 545 -12.48 43.28 -14.48
C GLY A 545 -13.42 43.66 -13.35
N VAL A 546 -14.40 42.83 -13.08
CA VAL A 546 -15.35 42.94 -11.95
C VAL A 546 -15.03 41.83 -10.95
N GLU A 547 -14.83 42.15 -9.69
CA GLU A 547 -14.65 41.14 -8.68
C GLU A 547 -15.94 40.35 -8.47
N ALA A 548 -15.81 39.03 -8.36
CA ALA A 548 -16.88 38.13 -7.97
C ALA A 548 -16.40 37.14 -6.90
N LYS A 549 -17.21 36.95 -5.87
CA LYS A 549 -16.98 35.89 -4.90
C LYS A 549 -17.73 34.65 -5.36
N VAL A 550 -17.03 33.54 -5.51
CA VAL A 550 -17.56 32.33 -6.14
C VAL A 550 -17.25 31.09 -5.33
N TYR A 551 -18.05 30.04 -5.51
CA TYR A 551 -17.72 28.66 -5.15
C TYR A 551 -17.30 27.89 -6.39
N PHE A 552 -16.16 27.21 -6.32
CA PHE A 552 -15.74 26.25 -7.33
C PHE A 552 -16.34 24.86 -7.07
N GLU A 553 -16.17 23.95 -8.01
CA GLU A 553 -16.67 22.57 -7.98
C GLU A 553 -16.19 21.77 -6.75
N ASP A 554 -15.02 22.09 -6.23
CA ASP A 554 -14.41 21.51 -5.01
C ASP A 554 -14.94 22.15 -3.71
N GLY A 555 -15.93 23.02 -3.80
CA GLY A 555 -16.48 23.72 -2.63
C GLY A 555 -15.64 24.89 -2.12
N THR A 556 -14.48 25.18 -2.71
CA THR A 556 -13.65 26.32 -2.29
C THR A 556 -14.31 27.64 -2.62
N GLU A 557 -14.29 28.58 -1.65
CA GLU A 557 -14.77 29.94 -1.83
C GLU A 557 -13.59 30.87 -2.16
N LYS A 558 -13.67 31.62 -3.26
CA LYS A 558 -12.61 32.52 -3.73
C LYS A 558 -13.18 33.79 -4.33
N VAL A 559 -12.42 34.89 -4.27
CA VAL A 559 -12.67 36.10 -5.06
C VAL A 559 -11.86 36.00 -6.34
N ILE A 560 -12.55 36.17 -7.47
CA ILE A 560 -11.97 36.12 -8.83
C ILE A 560 -12.16 37.45 -9.55
N ASN A 561 -11.34 37.69 -10.58
CA ASN A 561 -11.48 38.83 -11.51
C ASN A 561 -12.22 38.36 -12.76
N VAL A 562 -13.45 38.85 -13.00
CA VAL A 562 -14.24 38.49 -14.17
C VAL A 562 -14.08 39.60 -15.21
N THR A 563 -13.44 39.29 -16.32
CA THR A 563 -13.21 40.25 -17.42
C THR A 563 -14.32 40.26 -18.43
N ASP A 564 -14.93 39.12 -18.72
CA ASP A 564 -15.93 38.99 -19.77
C ASP A 564 -17.07 38.03 -19.32
N VAL A 565 -18.28 38.32 -19.83
CA VAL A 565 -19.44 37.43 -19.71
C VAL A 565 -20.03 37.21 -21.11
N VAL A 566 -20.08 35.95 -21.50
CA VAL A 566 -20.54 35.49 -22.81
C VAL A 566 -21.97 34.94 -22.69
N THR A 567 -22.86 35.36 -23.58
CA THR A 567 -24.20 34.81 -23.75
C THR A 567 -24.31 34.13 -25.11
N ALA A 568 -24.65 32.85 -25.08
CA ALA A 568 -24.78 32.03 -26.27
C ALA A 568 -25.93 32.44 -27.16
N SER A 569 -25.75 32.36 -28.48
CA SER A 569 -26.79 32.42 -29.50
C SER A 569 -26.92 31.08 -30.19
N LYS A 570 -27.94 30.93 -31.05
CA LYS A 570 -28.18 29.66 -31.76
C LYS A 570 -26.95 29.22 -32.55
N GLY A 571 -26.47 28.00 -32.25
CA GLY A 571 -25.30 27.40 -32.91
C GLY A 571 -23.98 27.65 -32.19
N PHE A 572 -24.02 28.23 -30.99
CA PHE A 572 -22.85 28.31 -30.11
C PHE A 572 -22.41 26.93 -29.61
N ASP A 573 -21.10 26.70 -29.57
CA ASP A 573 -20.49 25.56 -28.90
C ASP A 573 -19.23 26.04 -28.18
N LEU A 574 -19.12 25.80 -26.88
CA LEU A 574 -17.99 26.23 -26.05
C LEU A 574 -16.68 25.59 -26.54
N ASN A 575 -16.74 24.37 -27.08
CA ASN A 575 -15.57 23.69 -27.61
C ASN A 575 -14.95 24.34 -28.84
N ASP A 576 -15.74 25.15 -29.53
CA ASP A 576 -15.26 25.98 -30.66
C ASP A 576 -14.83 27.39 -30.19
N TRP A 577 -14.98 27.71 -28.92
CA TRP A 577 -14.60 28.99 -28.34
C TRP A 577 -13.09 29.21 -28.39
N ASN A 578 -12.66 30.38 -28.83
CA ASN A 578 -11.26 30.80 -28.84
C ASN A 578 -11.18 32.24 -28.37
N ASP A 579 -10.41 32.52 -27.34
CA ASP A 579 -10.24 33.84 -26.72
C ASP A 579 -9.79 34.96 -27.65
N ASN A 580 -9.22 34.61 -28.80
CA ASN A 580 -8.70 35.57 -29.77
C ASN A 580 -9.68 35.90 -30.89
N GLU A 581 -10.87 35.31 -30.91
CA GLU A 581 -11.84 35.58 -31.97
C GLU A 581 -13.00 36.45 -31.48
N SER A 582 -13.06 37.68 -31.94
CA SER A 582 -14.33 38.36 -32.04
C SER A 582 -15.24 37.51 -32.92
N ASP A 583 -16.32 36.95 -32.32
CA ASP A 583 -17.28 36.09 -33.00
C ASP A 583 -17.78 36.76 -34.28
N THR A 584 -17.16 36.41 -35.41
CA THR A 584 -17.52 36.92 -36.71
C THR A 584 -18.82 36.32 -37.25
N ASP A 585 -19.30 35.23 -36.56
CA ASP A 585 -20.49 34.47 -36.99
C ASP A 585 -21.76 34.79 -36.19
N ASN A 586 -21.74 35.76 -35.24
CA ASN A 586 -22.87 36.12 -34.35
C ASN A 586 -23.44 34.95 -33.54
N LYS A 587 -22.61 33.97 -33.16
CA LYS A 587 -23.04 32.84 -32.35
C LYS A 587 -23.08 33.12 -30.85
N CYS A 588 -22.51 34.25 -30.41
CA CYS A 588 -22.56 34.70 -29.01
C CYS A 588 -22.55 36.24 -28.92
N THR A 589 -22.77 36.79 -27.75
CA THR A 589 -22.55 38.17 -27.38
C THR A 589 -21.68 38.24 -26.14
N THR A 590 -20.57 38.98 -26.26
CA THR A 590 -19.62 39.17 -25.13
C THR A 590 -19.82 40.55 -24.51
N GLU A 591 -20.03 40.59 -23.21
CA GLU A 591 -20.02 41.79 -22.40
C GLU A 591 -18.67 41.90 -21.70
N SER A 592 -17.82 42.87 -22.09
CA SER A 592 -16.50 43.03 -21.53
C SER A 592 -16.47 44.12 -20.46
N ALA A 593 -15.92 43.81 -19.29
CA ALA A 593 -15.73 44.72 -18.17
C ALA A 593 -14.83 45.89 -18.55
N LYS A 594 -13.80 45.68 -19.35
CA LYS A 594 -12.88 46.71 -19.85
C LYS A 594 -13.59 47.83 -20.59
N SER A 595 -14.55 47.50 -21.43
CA SER A 595 -15.29 48.48 -22.21
C SER A 595 -16.47 49.07 -21.48
N ALA A 596 -17.26 48.24 -20.75
CA ALA A 596 -18.53 48.63 -20.13
C ALA A 596 -18.35 49.14 -18.71
N LYS A 597 -17.22 48.91 -18.04
CA LYS A 597 -16.96 49.18 -16.63
C LYS A 597 -17.92 48.51 -15.66
N LYS A 598 -18.67 47.53 -16.12
CA LYS A 598 -19.63 46.69 -15.41
C LYS A 598 -19.97 45.48 -16.28
N LEU A 599 -20.50 44.43 -15.66
CA LEU A 599 -21.01 43.23 -16.31
C LEU A 599 -22.47 43.06 -15.92
N THR A 600 -23.40 43.36 -16.81
CA THR A 600 -24.85 43.30 -16.51
C THR A 600 -25.39 41.86 -16.48
N LYS A 601 -24.69 40.94 -17.12
CA LYS A 601 -25.02 39.52 -17.16
C LYS A 601 -24.38 38.74 -16.01
N LEU A 602 -23.40 39.29 -15.29
CA LEU A 602 -22.86 38.77 -14.06
C LEU A 602 -23.82 39.02 -12.92
N ALA A 603 -24.34 37.97 -12.30
CA ALA A 603 -25.32 38.08 -11.24
C ALA A 603 -25.02 37.09 -10.09
N ALA A 604 -25.29 37.51 -8.85
CA ALA A 604 -25.20 36.62 -7.71
C ALA A 604 -26.21 35.49 -7.76
N ASN A 605 -25.89 34.38 -7.11
CA ASN A 605 -26.69 33.18 -6.99
C ASN A 605 -27.01 32.54 -8.34
N LYS A 606 -26.02 32.51 -9.24
CA LYS A 606 -26.10 31.84 -10.55
C LYS A 606 -24.89 30.99 -10.81
N LEU A 607 -25.13 29.84 -11.44
CA LEU A 607 -24.11 28.98 -11.97
C LEU A 607 -23.68 29.48 -13.35
N TYR A 608 -22.40 29.43 -13.63
CA TYR A 608 -21.80 29.73 -14.92
C TYR A 608 -20.86 28.61 -15.32
N ALA A 609 -20.72 28.34 -16.60
CA ALA A 609 -19.49 27.73 -17.10
C ALA A 609 -18.40 28.79 -17.16
N TYR A 610 -17.12 28.43 -17.12
CA TYR A 610 -16.04 29.41 -17.20
C TYR A 610 -14.83 28.90 -17.96
N ASP A 611 -14.06 29.87 -18.44
CA ASP A 611 -12.69 29.70 -18.90
C ASP A 611 -11.77 30.65 -18.14
N GLN A 612 -10.52 30.26 -17.97
CA GLN A 612 -9.56 31.01 -17.16
C GLN A 612 -8.26 31.24 -17.95
N ASP A 613 -7.87 32.50 -18.11
CA ASP A 613 -6.55 32.90 -18.60
C ASP A 613 -5.79 33.66 -17.49
N GLY A 614 -4.78 33.00 -16.91
CA GLY A 614 -4.01 33.52 -15.78
C GLY A 614 -4.88 33.83 -14.55
N SER A 615 -5.04 35.10 -14.21
CA SER A 615 -5.91 35.56 -13.11
C SER A 615 -7.31 35.94 -13.54
N ASP A 616 -7.58 35.98 -14.82
CA ASP A 616 -8.78 36.51 -15.44
C ASP A 616 -9.75 35.40 -15.81
N TYR A 617 -11.03 35.65 -15.65
CA TYR A 617 -12.10 34.71 -15.89
C TYR A 617 -13.10 35.23 -16.92
N THR A 618 -13.41 34.40 -17.89
CA THR A 618 -14.55 34.55 -18.80
C THR A 618 -15.65 33.62 -18.36
N LEU A 619 -16.86 34.17 -18.08
CA LEU A 619 -18.02 33.39 -17.65
C LEU A 619 -19.03 33.23 -18.77
N PHE A 620 -19.59 32.05 -18.91
CA PHE A 620 -20.60 31.71 -19.89
C PHE A 620 -21.97 31.54 -19.25
N VAL A 621 -22.96 32.27 -19.73
CA VAL A 621 -24.33 32.19 -19.22
C VAL A 621 -24.96 30.88 -19.65
N LEU A 622 -25.47 30.10 -18.68
CA LEU A 622 -26.15 28.82 -18.90
C LEU A 622 -27.61 29.08 -19.31
N ASP A 623 -27.87 29.27 -20.61
CA ASP A 623 -29.20 29.43 -21.18
C ASP A 623 -29.51 28.32 -22.18
N ASP A 624 -30.67 28.41 -22.86
CA ASP A 624 -31.14 27.38 -23.78
C ASP A 624 -30.29 27.24 -25.07
N ASN A 625 -29.37 28.15 -25.32
CA ASN A 625 -28.46 28.13 -26.46
C ASN A 625 -27.06 27.66 -26.07
N PHE A 626 -26.79 27.52 -24.77
CA PHE A 626 -25.50 27.05 -24.29
C PHE A 626 -25.27 25.59 -24.66
N LYS A 627 -24.10 25.31 -25.22
CA LYS A 627 -23.66 24.00 -25.63
C LYS A 627 -22.15 23.91 -25.48
N ALA A 628 -21.65 22.74 -25.04
CA ALA A 628 -20.25 22.38 -25.02
C ALA A 628 -20.15 20.90 -25.43
N GLY A 629 -19.83 20.62 -26.69
CA GLY A 629 -19.90 19.28 -27.24
C GLY A 629 -21.31 18.70 -27.14
N ASP A 630 -21.50 17.64 -26.36
CA ASP A 630 -22.82 17.03 -26.12
C ASP A 630 -23.52 17.61 -24.87
N VAL A 631 -22.82 18.38 -24.05
CA VAL A 631 -23.38 19.02 -22.84
C VAL A 631 -24.26 20.22 -23.19
N LYS A 632 -25.46 20.26 -22.62
CA LYS A 632 -26.45 21.31 -22.79
C LYS A 632 -27.24 21.58 -21.50
N VAL A 633 -27.95 22.66 -21.43
CA VAL A 633 -28.89 22.95 -20.34
C VAL A 633 -30.10 22.03 -20.46
N ALA A 634 -30.24 21.07 -19.55
CA ALA A 634 -31.32 20.08 -19.52
C ALA A 634 -32.59 20.57 -18.80
N ALA A 635 -32.42 21.32 -17.69
CA ALA A 635 -33.52 21.86 -16.91
C ALA A 635 -33.15 23.20 -16.26
N LYS A 636 -34.16 24.05 -16.04
CA LYS A 636 -33.99 25.34 -15.33
C LYS A 636 -35.17 25.70 -14.46
N GLY A 637 -34.87 26.48 -13.40
CA GLY A 637 -35.85 27.03 -12.48
C GLY A 637 -36.60 25.93 -11.73
N ALA A 638 -37.88 26.09 -11.52
CA ALA A 638 -38.72 25.13 -10.79
C ALA A 638 -38.86 23.72 -11.45
N LYS A 639 -38.29 23.56 -12.64
CA LYS A 639 -38.23 22.23 -13.30
C LYS A 639 -37.04 21.40 -12.83
N VAL A 640 -36.09 22.00 -12.09
CA VAL A 640 -34.98 21.29 -11.49
C VAL A 640 -35.50 20.60 -10.25
N GLU A 641 -35.57 19.29 -10.29
CA GLU A 641 -36.06 18.46 -9.19
C GLU A 641 -35.17 17.24 -9.07
N TYR A 642 -34.57 17.05 -7.90
CA TYR A 642 -33.92 15.80 -7.53
C TYR A 642 -34.94 14.89 -6.82
N ASN A 643 -35.04 13.66 -7.23
CA ASN A 643 -35.93 12.65 -6.65
C ASN A 643 -35.09 11.61 -5.93
N ASP A 644 -35.19 11.58 -4.62
CA ASP A 644 -34.46 10.70 -3.69
C ASP A 644 -34.77 9.20 -3.87
N LYS A 645 -35.94 8.86 -4.40
CA LYS A 645 -36.37 7.47 -4.62
C LYS A 645 -35.81 6.87 -5.92
N THR A 646 -35.55 7.69 -6.90
CA THR A 646 -35.00 7.27 -8.20
C THR A 646 -33.57 7.74 -8.38
N GLU A 647 -33.06 8.54 -7.46
CA GLU A 647 -31.71 9.14 -7.46
C GLU A 647 -31.41 9.95 -8.73
N THR A 648 -32.45 10.58 -9.32
CA THR A 648 -32.36 11.26 -10.62
C THR A 648 -32.79 12.71 -10.57
N PHE A 649 -32.23 13.53 -11.46
CA PHE A 649 -32.74 14.86 -11.82
C PHE A 649 -33.69 14.73 -13.00
N SER A 650 -35.00 14.88 -12.74
CA SER A 650 -36.06 14.80 -13.79
C SER A 650 -35.96 13.53 -14.65
N GLY A 651 -35.46 12.44 -14.11
CA GLY A 651 -35.32 11.15 -14.79
C GLY A 651 -33.91 10.85 -15.36
N THR A 652 -32.94 11.74 -15.19
CA THR A 652 -31.54 11.52 -15.58
C THR A 652 -30.65 11.40 -14.33
N GLU A 653 -29.82 10.36 -14.28
CA GLU A 653 -28.86 10.15 -13.21
C GLU A 653 -27.73 11.19 -13.27
N ALA A 654 -27.20 11.57 -12.13
CA ALA A 654 -26.00 12.38 -12.09
C ALA A 654 -24.76 11.47 -12.15
N GLU A 655 -23.74 11.90 -12.89
CA GLU A 655 -22.42 11.26 -12.78
C GLU A 655 -21.93 11.32 -11.34
N ASP A 656 -21.25 10.28 -10.88
CA ASP A 656 -20.78 10.16 -9.49
C ASP A 656 -20.04 11.39 -8.99
N ALA A 657 -19.27 12.04 -9.82
CA ALA A 657 -18.51 13.21 -9.46
C ALA A 657 -19.08 14.54 -10.02
N ALA A 658 -20.24 14.52 -10.64
CA ALA A 658 -20.90 15.76 -11.08
C ALA A 658 -20.99 16.77 -9.92
N PRO A 659 -20.48 18.02 -10.06
CA PRO A 659 -20.58 19.02 -9.01
C PRO A 659 -22.02 19.49 -8.89
N ILE A 660 -22.56 19.34 -7.69
CA ILE A 660 -23.91 19.76 -7.36
C ILE A 660 -23.81 20.90 -6.35
N PHE A 661 -24.01 22.10 -6.84
CA PHE A 661 -24.04 23.32 -6.05
C PHE A 661 -25.43 23.48 -5.44
N ILE A 662 -25.52 23.79 -4.16
CA ILE A 662 -26.78 23.97 -3.45
C ILE A 662 -26.71 25.26 -2.66
N SER A 663 -27.67 26.17 -2.87
CA SER A 663 -27.95 27.26 -1.97
C SER A 663 -29.25 27.03 -1.23
N TYR A 664 -29.30 27.36 0.05
CA TYR A 664 -30.47 27.15 0.89
C TYR A 664 -30.65 28.29 1.91
N LYS A 665 -31.76 28.32 2.61
CA LYS A 665 -32.14 29.40 3.54
C LYS A 665 -32.08 30.80 2.91
N ASN A 666 -32.65 30.97 1.72
CA ASN A 666 -32.63 32.23 0.99
C ASN A 666 -31.22 32.79 0.76
N TYR A 667 -30.28 31.94 0.39
CA TYR A 667 -28.87 32.26 0.11
C TYR A 667 -28.03 32.58 1.36
N ASP A 668 -28.49 32.23 2.56
CA ASP A 668 -27.66 32.35 3.76
C ASP A 668 -26.59 31.25 3.86
N SER A 669 -26.82 30.12 3.18
CA SER A 669 -25.92 28.96 3.21
C SER A 669 -25.73 28.37 1.83
N TYR A 670 -24.52 27.84 1.59
CA TYR A 670 -24.12 27.19 0.34
C TYR A 670 -23.39 25.87 0.64
N LYS A 671 -23.58 24.91 -0.23
CA LYS A 671 -22.86 23.62 -0.18
C LYS A 671 -22.56 23.16 -1.60
N VAL A 672 -21.45 22.51 -1.80
CA VAL A 672 -21.12 21.77 -3.03
C VAL A 672 -20.94 20.33 -2.63
N ILE A 673 -21.60 19.41 -3.33
CA ILE A 673 -21.53 17.98 -3.14
C ILE A 673 -21.27 17.30 -4.49
N THR A 674 -20.93 16.03 -4.49
CA THR A 674 -20.80 15.19 -5.70
C THR A 674 -22.14 14.55 -6.05
N GLY A 675 -22.31 14.10 -7.30
CA GLY A 675 -23.47 13.34 -7.72
C GLY A 675 -23.67 12.06 -6.89
N SER A 676 -22.59 11.36 -6.55
CA SER A 676 -22.63 10.17 -5.68
C SER A 676 -23.15 10.46 -4.26
N ALA A 677 -22.99 11.68 -3.76
CA ALA A 677 -23.49 12.10 -2.45
C ALA A 677 -24.99 12.44 -2.46
N LEU A 678 -25.62 12.59 -3.63
CA LEU A 678 -27.05 12.94 -3.73
C LEU A 678 -27.97 11.91 -3.07
N LYS A 679 -27.61 10.63 -3.10
CA LYS A 679 -28.36 9.55 -2.43
C LYS A 679 -28.60 9.78 -0.94
N ASN A 680 -27.80 10.64 -0.34
CA ASN A 680 -27.84 11.01 1.08
C ASN A 680 -28.79 12.19 1.36
N TYR A 681 -29.51 12.68 0.36
CA TYR A 681 -30.36 13.85 0.49
C TYR A 681 -31.81 13.51 0.08
N ASP A 682 -32.75 14.11 0.81
CA ASP A 682 -34.15 14.05 0.48
C ASP A 682 -34.46 14.75 -0.85
N LYS A 683 -35.65 14.54 -1.35
CA LYS A 683 -36.16 15.22 -2.54
C LYS A 683 -35.90 16.72 -2.48
N MET A 684 -35.24 17.27 -3.50
CA MET A 684 -34.99 18.70 -3.64
C MET A 684 -35.72 19.29 -4.84
N THR A 685 -36.43 20.40 -4.65
CA THR A 685 -37.09 21.13 -5.74
C THR A 685 -36.50 22.54 -5.82
N GLY A 686 -35.92 22.83 -7.00
CA GLY A 686 -35.23 24.10 -7.25
C GLY A 686 -36.19 25.27 -7.46
N ARG A 687 -35.64 26.48 -7.31
CA ARG A 687 -36.27 27.77 -7.64
C ARG A 687 -35.66 28.39 -8.88
N ASN A 688 -35.95 29.66 -9.11
CA ASN A 688 -35.70 30.44 -10.32
C ASN A 688 -34.25 30.38 -10.85
N ASN A 689 -33.23 30.27 -9.96
CA ASN A 689 -31.84 30.26 -10.39
C ASN A 689 -31.26 28.85 -10.59
N SER A 690 -32.06 27.82 -10.32
CA SER A 690 -31.62 26.42 -10.48
C SER A 690 -31.38 26.10 -11.95
N VAL A 691 -30.36 25.28 -12.22
CA VAL A 691 -30.01 24.83 -13.57
C VAL A 691 -29.35 23.44 -13.50
N VAL A 692 -29.59 22.62 -14.50
CA VAL A 692 -28.97 21.31 -14.69
C VAL A 692 -28.29 21.31 -16.06
N LEU A 693 -27.03 20.91 -16.07
CA LEU A 693 -26.28 20.58 -17.28
C LEU A 693 -26.25 19.07 -17.43
N ALA A 694 -26.56 18.59 -18.61
CA ALA A 694 -26.47 17.16 -18.91
C ALA A 694 -25.96 16.95 -20.34
N ASP A 695 -25.28 15.84 -20.56
CA ASP A 695 -25.07 15.26 -21.88
C ASP A 695 -26.26 14.39 -22.28
N ASP A 696 -26.09 13.51 -23.23
CA ASP A 696 -27.21 12.66 -23.70
C ASP A 696 -27.56 11.54 -22.68
N ASP A 697 -26.67 11.21 -21.78
CA ASP A 697 -26.81 10.08 -20.87
C ASP A 697 -26.93 10.50 -19.38
N ASN A 698 -26.17 11.52 -18.92
CA ASN A 698 -26.02 11.85 -17.50
C ASN A 698 -26.08 13.36 -17.22
N VAL A 699 -26.39 13.71 -15.97
CA VAL A 699 -26.21 15.06 -15.43
C VAL A 699 -24.71 15.24 -15.08
N VAL A 700 -24.10 16.27 -15.65
CA VAL A 700 -22.67 16.58 -15.52
C VAL A 700 -22.39 17.73 -14.53
N ALA A 701 -23.35 18.59 -14.28
CA ALA A 701 -23.32 19.59 -13.21
C ALA A 701 -24.73 20.10 -12.90
N ALA A 702 -24.99 20.50 -11.67
CA ALA A 702 -26.26 21.13 -11.32
C ALA A 702 -26.12 22.23 -10.27
N TYR A 703 -27.02 23.19 -10.30
CA TYR A 703 -27.25 24.12 -9.22
C TYR A 703 -28.69 24.05 -8.77
N ILE A 704 -28.92 23.84 -7.48
CA ILE A 704 -30.23 23.78 -6.84
C ILE A 704 -30.36 24.94 -5.86
N ASP A 705 -31.24 25.88 -6.20
CA ASP A 705 -31.60 27.03 -5.37
C ASP A 705 -32.81 26.65 -4.50
N LEU A 706 -32.60 26.42 -3.20
CA LEU A 706 -33.64 26.04 -2.26
C LEU A 706 -34.12 27.23 -1.42
N GLU A 707 -35.41 27.27 -1.14
CA GLU A 707 -35.97 28.28 -0.25
C GLU A 707 -35.75 27.95 1.24
N LYS A 708 -35.90 26.69 1.57
CA LYS A 708 -35.82 26.16 2.93
C LYS A 708 -34.43 25.57 3.22
N GLY A 709 -34.29 24.99 4.41
CA GLY A 709 -33.12 24.21 4.79
C GLY A 709 -32.89 23.00 3.87
N LEU A 710 -31.66 22.55 3.83
CA LEU A 710 -31.28 21.29 3.20
C LEU A 710 -31.52 20.16 4.20
N SER A 711 -32.23 19.12 3.80
CA SER A 711 -32.37 17.90 4.59
C SER A 711 -31.67 16.73 3.88
N ASN A 712 -31.05 15.88 4.67
CA ASN A 712 -30.37 14.69 4.20
C ASN A 712 -30.79 13.47 5.02
N THR A 713 -30.60 12.29 4.45
CA THR A 713 -30.88 10.99 5.09
C THR A 713 -29.67 10.44 5.84
N ASP A 714 -28.52 11.12 5.76
CA ASP A 714 -27.31 10.71 6.42
C ASP A 714 -27.40 10.78 7.93
N THR A 715 -26.76 9.85 8.60
CA THR A 715 -26.51 9.93 10.03
C THR A 715 -25.51 11.05 10.31
N LEU A 716 -25.97 12.08 11.02
CA LEU A 716 -25.15 13.18 11.49
C LEU A 716 -24.63 12.89 12.90
N TYR A 717 -23.44 13.40 13.20
CA TYR A 717 -22.78 13.20 14.48
C TYR A 717 -22.42 14.51 15.13
N GLY A 718 -22.47 14.53 16.46
CA GLY A 718 -22.02 15.68 17.23
C GLY A 718 -21.62 15.33 18.66
N VAL A 719 -20.77 16.15 19.25
CA VAL A 719 -20.39 16.06 20.66
C VAL A 719 -21.11 17.14 21.44
N VAL A 720 -21.95 16.73 22.39
CA VAL A 720 -22.77 17.66 23.18
C VAL A 720 -21.88 18.58 24.03
N LYS A 721 -21.98 19.87 23.81
CA LYS A 721 -21.37 20.90 24.62
C LYS A 721 -22.33 21.34 25.73
N LYS A 722 -23.59 21.53 25.37
CA LYS A 722 -24.64 21.97 26.27
C LYS A 722 -26.01 21.54 25.76
N SER A 723 -26.93 21.22 26.66
CA SER A 723 -28.33 20.97 26.35
C SER A 723 -29.24 21.89 27.16
N TYR A 724 -30.35 22.34 26.59
CA TYR A 724 -31.34 23.16 27.26
C TYR A 724 -32.71 23.00 26.61
N SER A 725 -33.79 23.33 27.36
CA SER A 725 -35.15 23.29 26.81
C SER A 725 -35.51 24.65 26.23
N GLY A 726 -36.18 24.67 25.10
CA GLY A 726 -36.68 25.88 24.43
C GLY A 726 -38.00 25.61 23.72
N THR A 727 -38.61 26.66 23.16
CA THR A 727 -39.78 26.51 22.32
C THR A 727 -39.38 26.13 20.92
N GLU A 728 -40.06 25.18 20.28
CA GLU A 728 -39.87 24.79 18.91
C GLU A 728 -39.88 26.02 17.97
N SER A 729 -38.96 26.10 17.01
CA SER A 729 -38.78 27.24 16.12
C SER A 729 -40.01 27.57 15.26
N ASN A 730 -40.79 26.55 14.90
CA ASN A 730 -42.01 26.69 14.08
C ASN A 730 -43.28 26.22 14.76
N GLY A 731 -43.28 26.11 16.10
CA GLY A 731 -44.38 25.59 16.90
C GLY A 731 -44.51 26.22 18.27
N THR A 732 -45.33 25.57 19.12
CA THR A 732 -45.57 26.01 20.51
C THR A 732 -45.01 25.03 21.53
N ASP A 733 -44.55 23.88 21.08
CA ASP A 733 -44.13 22.79 21.94
C ASP A 733 -42.75 23.07 22.53
N THR A 734 -42.47 22.50 23.68
CA THR A 734 -41.16 22.60 24.32
C THR A 734 -40.32 21.41 23.90
N VAL A 735 -39.21 21.70 23.26
CA VAL A 735 -38.23 20.75 22.77
C VAL A 735 -36.86 20.96 23.40
N ILE A 736 -35.93 20.02 23.17
CA ILE A 736 -34.56 20.11 23.63
C ILE A 736 -33.70 20.69 22.51
N TYR A 737 -32.85 21.64 22.83
CA TYR A 737 -31.80 22.15 21.97
C TYR A 737 -30.45 21.61 22.44
N LEU A 738 -29.60 21.19 21.48
CA LEU A 738 -28.25 20.71 21.71
C LEU A 738 -27.24 21.67 21.06
N ASP A 739 -26.44 22.37 21.85
CA ASP A 739 -25.23 22.99 21.34
C ASP A 739 -24.19 21.88 21.21
N MET A 740 -23.71 21.60 20.00
CA MET A 740 -22.82 20.49 19.67
C MET A 740 -21.59 20.97 18.91
N ILE A 741 -20.48 20.28 19.13
CA ILE A 741 -19.29 20.32 18.25
C ILE A 741 -19.50 19.27 17.18
N THR A 742 -19.44 19.69 15.93
CA THR A 742 -19.67 18.85 14.76
C THR A 742 -18.50 18.98 13.78
N SER A 743 -18.46 18.20 12.72
CA SER A 743 -17.50 18.36 11.63
C SER A 743 -17.58 19.72 10.92
N GLU A 744 -18.71 20.41 11.04
CA GLU A 744 -18.93 21.77 10.51
C GLU A 744 -18.76 22.88 11.57
N GLY A 745 -18.11 22.57 12.68
CA GLY A 745 -17.92 23.51 13.81
C GLY A 745 -19.05 23.45 14.85
N LEU A 746 -19.21 24.54 15.60
CA LEU A 746 -20.23 24.60 16.64
C LEU A 746 -21.61 24.85 16.04
N LYS A 747 -22.55 23.98 16.34
CA LYS A 747 -23.94 24.01 15.85
C LYS A 747 -24.92 23.94 17.01
N THR A 748 -26.09 24.55 16.86
CA THR A 748 -27.23 24.38 17.76
C THR A 748 -28.34 23.64 17.04
N VAL A 749 -28.61 22.42 17.48
CA VAL A 749 -29.60 21.52 16.83
C VAL A 749 -30.87 21.51 17.66
N GLU A 750 -31.98 21.84 17.02
CA GLU A 750 -33.34 21.64 17.57
C GLU A 750 -33.68 20.15 17.44
N THR A 751 -34.14 19.53 18.51
CA THR A 751 -34.54 18.10 18.48
C THR A 751 -36.05 17.98 18.60
N GLU A 752 -36.60 16.86 18.17
CA GLU A 752 -37.99 16.46 18.45
C GLU A 752 -38.15 15.88 19.86
N GLU A 753 -37.07 15.74 20.60
CA GLU A 753 -37.05 15.23 21.96
C GLU A 753 -37.77 16.15 22.93
N THR A 754 -38.70 15.58 23.65
CA THR A 754 -39.40 16.26 24.75
C THR A 754 -38.89 15.75 26.09
N GLY A 755 -39.02 16.55 27.16
CA GLY A 755 -38.62 16.14 28.48
C GLY A 755 -37.47 16.96 29.09
N LYS A 756 -36.61 16.30 29.88
CA LYS A 756 -35.51 17.01 30.56
C LYS A 756 -34.25 17.07 29.72
N ALA A 757 -33.78 18.27 29.43
CA ALA A 757 -32.51 18.50 28.73
C ALA A 757 -31.31 17.81 29.41
N SER A 758 -31.39 17.50 30.70
CA SER A 758 -30.37 16.75 31.43
C SER A 758 -30.17 15.28 30.93
N LYS A 759 -31.02 14.80 30.02
CA LYS A 759 -30.81 13.54 29.29
C LYS A 759 -29.49 13.58 28.50
N PHE A 760 -29.13 14.74 27.98
CA PHE A 760 -27.90 14.91 27.18
C PHE A 760 -26.90 15.73 27.99
N THR A 761 -25.81 15.13 28.38
CA THR A 761 -24.76 15.78 29.17
C THR A 761 -23.55 16.12 28.30
N LYS A 762 -22.78 17.13 28.74
CA LYS A 762 -21.52 17.53 28.07
C LYS A 762 -20.61 16.32 27.86
N GLY A 763 -20.08 16.19 26.64
CA GLY A 763 -19.16 15.14 26.24
C GLY A 763 -19.84 13.87 25.65
N MET A 764 -21.18 13.80 25.69
CA MET A 764 -21.87 12.71 24.99
C MET A 764 -21.70 12.87 23.48
N ILE A 765 -21.41 11.78 22.79
CA ILE A 765 -21.40 11.70 21.33
C ILE A 765 -22.75 11.18 20.89
N VAL A 766 -23.41 11.91 20.02
CA VAL A 766 -24.76 11.62 19.57
C VAL A 766 -24.82 11.48 18.06
N SER A 767 -25.77 10.67 17.58
CA SER A 767 -26.15 10.55 16.17
C SER A 767 -27.64 10.91 15.98
N PHE A 768 -27.97 11.43 14.81
CA PHE A 768 -29.33 11.77 14.42
C PHE A 768 -29.42 11.91 12.89
N THR A 769 -30.63 11.90 12.36
CA THR A 769 -30.91 12.25 10.96
C THR A 769 -31.45 13.66 10.86
N GLY A 770 -31.40 14.27 9.67
CA GLY A 770 -31.92 15.61 9.44
C GLY A 770 -30.84 16.62 9.05
N SER A 771 -30.69 17.70 9.82
CA SER A 771 -29.67 18.72 9.59
C SER A 771 -29.04 19.20 10.89
N TYR A 772 -27.88 19.87 10.80
CA TYR A 772 -27.26 20.50 11.97
C TYR A 772 -28.02 21.73 12.54
N GLU A 773 -29.29 21.89 12.12
CA GLU A 773 -30.21 22.89 12.68
C GLU A 773 -31.42 22.21 13.30
N LYS A 774 -31.91 21.12 12.69
CA LYS A 774 -33.07 20.37 13.21
C LYS A 774 -32.87 18.89 12.91
N ALA A 775 -32.95 18.08 13.96
CA ALA A 775 -33.02 16.63 13.85
C ALA A 775 -34.43 16.19 13.40
N ASN A 776 -34.52 15.19 12.56
CA ASN A 776 -35.79 14.63 12.09
C ASN A 776 -36.32 13.50 12.99
N ASP A 777 -35.41 12.87 13.76
CA ASP A 777 -35.71 11.70 14.59
C ASP A 777 -35.17 11.87 16.01
N ASP A 778 -35.43 10.88 16.86
CA ASP A 778 -34.87 10.80 18.20
C ASP A 778 -33.34 10.84 18.17
N ILE A 779 -32.73 11.56 19.11
CA ILE A 779 -31.28 11.61 19.27
C ILE A 779 -30.77 10.33 19.92
N GLU A 780 -29.89 9.62 19.25
CA GLU A 780 -29.22 8.44 19.77
C GLU A 780 -27.89 8.79 20.42
N VAL A 781 -27.65 8.29 21.66
CA VAL A 781 -26.35 8.51 22.33
C VAL A 781 -25.41 7.35 22.01
N VAL A 782 -24.54 7.54 21.03
CA VAL A 782 -23.63 6.49 20.54
C VAL A 782 -22.44 6.23 21.47
N SER A 783 -22.07 7.20 22.33
CA SER A 783 -20.99 7.03 23.30
C SER A 783 -21.39 6.31 24.59
N SER A 784 -22.67 6.01 24.79
CA SER A 784 -23.15 5.37 26.03
C SER A 784 -23.19 3.85 25.97
N THR A 785 -23.08 3.26 24.79
CA THR A 785 -23.16 1.82 24.57
C THR A 785 -22.12 1.39 23.54
N ALA A 786 -20.95 1.04 24.00
CA ALA A 786 -19.97 0.33 23.20
C ALA A 786 -20.34 -1.18 23.10
N ASP A 787 -21.59 -1.47 22.79
CA ASP A 787 -22.07 -2.85 22.60
C ASP A 787 -21.80 -3.39 21.21
N ASN A 788 -21.29 -2.54 20.33
CA ASN A 788 -20.97 -2.90 18.96
C ASN A 788 -19.48 -3.23 18.83
N LYS A 789 -19.16 -4.34 18.17
CA LYS A 789 -17.76 -4.75 17.92
C LYS A 789 -16.90 -3.68 17.23
N ASN A 790 -17.55 -2.71 16.58
CA ASN A 790 -16.91 -1.72 15.71
C ASN A 790 -17.06 -0.29 16.22
N SER A 791 -17.48 -0.06 17.47
CA SER A 791 -17.59 1.28 18.04
C SER A 791 -17.08 1.33 19.47
N GLY A 792 -16.42 2.42 19.84
CA GLY A 792 -15.94 2.65 21.19
C GLY A 792 -14.71 3.56 21.28
N TYR A 793 -14.17 3.67 22.48
CA TYR A 793 -13.00 4.49 22.77
C TYR A 793 -11.72 3.79 22.38
N ILE A 794 -10.80 4.52 21.77
CA ILE A 794 -9.48 4.04 21.37
C ILE A 794 -8.40 5.05 21.80
N ALA A 795 -7.15 4.62 21.78
CA ALA A 795 -6.00 5.51 21.80
C ALA A 795 -5.40 5.57 20.39
N ILE A 796 -5.17 6.76 19.85
CA ILE A 796 -4.51 6.96 18.57
C ILE A 796 -3.00 7.02 18.80
N ALA A 797 -2.27 6.13 18.14
CA ALA A 797 -0.81 6.12 18.17
C ALA A 797 -0.22 6.99 17.07
N ASN A 798 1.05 7.38 17.27
CA ASN A 798 1.87 8.14 16.32
C ASN A 798 2.00 7.55 14.93
N ASP A 799 1.74 6.28 14.75
CA ASP A 799 1.89 5.56 13.49
C ASP A 799 0.64 5.51 12.63
N TRP A 800 -0.36 6.32 12.93
CA TRP A 800 -1.59 6.40 12.13
C TRP A 800 -1.36 7.08 10.78
N SER A 801 -0.26 7.73 10.62
CA SER A 801 0.16 8.41 9.40
C SER A 801 0.81 7.52 8.39
N ASP A 802 0.63 6.25 8.45
CA ASP A 802 1.10 5.50 7.32
C ASP A 802 0.53 6.12 6.04
N SER A 803 1.44 6.55 5.18
CA SER A 803 1.17 7.16 3.88
C SER A 803 0.25 6.34 2.96
N SER A 804 -0.15 5.17 3.39
CA SER A 804 -1.00 4.24 2.65
C SER A 804 -2.47 4.30 3.03
N LYS A 805 -2.92 5.12 4.00
CA LYS A 805 -4.31 5.14 4.51
C LYS A 805 -4.80 3.75 4.94
N LEU A 806 -3.90 2.90 5.41
CA LEU A 806 -4.17 1.48 5.62
C LEU A 806 -5.03 1.25 6.86
N VAL A 807 -5.82 0.21 6.77
CA VAL A 807 -6.55 -0.39 7.88
C VAL A 807 -5.58 -0.78 8.97
N ARG A 808 -5.81 -0.31 10.21
CA ARG A 808 -5.06 -0.75 11.38
C ARG A 808 -5.98 -1.36 12.39
N ALA A 809 -5.54 -2.46 13.00
CA ALA A 809 -6.24 -3.00 14.14
C ALA A 809 -5.90 -2.17 15.39
N TYR A 810 -6.90 -1.85 16.19
CA TYR A 810 -6.76 -1.13 17.45
C TYR A 810 -7.70 -1.70 18.50
N ASP A 811 -7.26 -1.61 19.76
CA ASP A 811 -8.05 -2.06 20.89
C ASP A 811 -9.19 -1.07 21.18
N VAL A 812 -10.41 -1.58 21.32
CA VAL A 812 -11.62 -0.80 21.60
C VAL A 812 -12.04 -0.99 23.05
N TYR A 813 -12.39 0.10 23.71
CA TYR A 813 -12.77 0.17 25.12
C TYR A 813 -14.18 0.74 25.29
N ALA A 814 -14.89 0.26 26.31
CA ALA A 814 -16.26 0.68 26.59
C ALA A 814 -16.36 2.15 27.04
N THR A 815 -15.36 2.63 27.77
CA THR A 815 -15.35 4.01 28.30
C THR A 815 -13.98 4.65 28.08
N LYS A 816 -13.95 5.99 28.03
CA LYS A 816 -12.73 6.78 27.93
C LYS A 816 -11.72 6.46 29.05
N ALA A 817 -12.19 6.17 30.26
CA ALA A 817 -11.35 5.84 31.40
C ALA A 817 -10.69 4.45 31.30
N ASP A 818 -11.27 3.55 30.52
CA ASP A 818 -10.77 2.20 30.35
C ASP A 818 -9.58 2.13 29.39
N VAL A 819 -9.39 3.11 28.53
CA VAL A 819 -8.27 3.19 27.56
C VAL A 819 -6.91 3.10 28.27
N ALA A 820 -6.80 3.62 29.49
CA ALA A 820 -5.60 3.51 30.32
C ALA A 820 -5.40 2.11 30.95
N THR A 821 -6.28 1.14 30.67
CA THR A 821 -6.27 -0.17 31.33
C THR A 821 -6.34 -1.27 30.25
N PRO A 822 -5.20 -1.77 29.72
CA PRO A 822 -5.17 -2.73 28.60
C PRO A 822 -6.02 -4.00 28.82
N SER A 823 -6.23 -4.42 30.07
CA SER A 823 -7.05 -5.59 30.41
C SER A 823 -8.56 -5.39 30.20
N LYS A 824 -9.01 -4.20 29.84
CA LYS A 824 -10.44 -3.85 29.65
C LYS A 824 -10.82 -3.69 28.18
N VAL A 825 -10.01 -4.20 27.27
CA VAL A 825 -10.34 -4.28 25.84
C VAL A 825 -11.62 -5.07 25.66
N ILE A 826 -12.61 -4.49 24.96
CA ILE A 826 -13.88 -5.18 24.67
C ILE A 826 -13.90 -5.81 23.29
N SER A 827 -13.16 -5.24 22.35
CA SER A 827 -13.03 -5.75 20.98
C SER A 827 -11.76 -5.20 20.33
N ILE A 828 -11.41 -5.77 19.17
CA ILE A 828 -10.40 -5.23 18.26
C ILE A 828 -11.16 -4.78 17.02
N ALA A 829 -11.01 -3.53 16.64
CA ALA A 829 -11.55 -3.00 15.40
C ALA A 829 -10.41 -2.67 14.42
N ALA A 830 -10.73 -2.69 13.14
CA ALA A 830 -9.82 -2.25 12.10
C ALA A 830 -10.58 -1.28 11.19
N GLY A 831 -9.94 -0.19 10.81
CA GLY A 831 -10.59 0.81 9.95
C GLY A 831 -9.59 1.76 9.32
N LYS A 832 -9.94 2.30 8.17
CA LYS A 832 -9.19 3.37 7.52
C LYS A 832 -10.03 4.65 7.47
N VAL A 833 -9.40 5.80 7.60
CA VAL A 833 -10.03 7.09 7.33
C VAL A 833 -10.19 7.22 5.81
N VAL A 834 -11.40 7.53 5.36
CA VAL A 834 -11.75 7.78 3.96
C VAL A 834 -12.29 9.20 3.80
N SER A 835 -12.47 9.68 2.56
CA SER A 835 -12.98 11.03 2.28
C SER A 835 -14.31 11.35 2.95
N ASP A 836 -15.14 10.32 3.12
CA ASP A 836 -16.49 10.43 3.67
C ASP A 836 -16.54 10.21 5.19
N SER A 837 -15.39 9.94 5.81
CA SER A 837 -15.31 9.85 7.28
C SER A 837 -15.69 11.16 7.94
N VAL A 838 -16.63 11.10 8.87
CA VAL A 838 -16.95 12.27 9.73
C VAL A 838 -15.86 12.39 10.79
N VAL A 839 -15.11 13.48 10.76
CA VAL A 839 -14.02 13.75 11.69
C VAL A 839 -14.36 14.95 12.56
N ILE A 840 -14.26 14.79 13.88
CA ILE A 840 -14.51 15.85 14.86
C ILE A 840 -13.30 15.95 15.79
N ASN A 841 -12.63 17.10 15.80
CA ASN A 841 -11.57 17.43 16.73
C ASN A 841 -12.12 18.30 17.86
N ILE A 842 -11.80 17.97 19.09
CA ILE A 842 -12.26 18.68 20.29
C ILE A 842 -11.06 19.22 21.06
N ASP A 843 -11.09 20.54 21.35
CA ASP A 843 -10.30 21.13 22.43
C ASP A 843 -11.08 20.97 23.74
N GLU A 844 -10.72 19.99 24.59
CA GLU A 844 -11.44 19.70 25.84
C GLU A 844 -11.37 20.85 26.87
N ASP A 845 -10.29 21.58 26.90
CA ASP A 845 -10.10 22.66 27.86
C ASP A 845 -11.07 23.81 27.59
N ASN A 846 -11.31 24.12 26.32
CA ASN A 846 -12.19 25.20 25.91
C ASN A 846 -13.53 24.75 25.35
N TYR A 847 -13.67 23.45 25.05
CA TYR A 847 -14.81 22.81 24.40
C TYR A 847 -15.22 23.56 23.12
N LYS A 848 -14.26 23.68 22.23
CA LYS A 848 -14.42 24.32 20.92
C LYS A 848 -14.18 23.28 19.85
N ALA A 849 -14.83 23.48 18.70
CA ALA A 849 -14.41 22.77 17.48
C ALA A 849 -13.06 23.33 17.04
N ASP A 850 -12.14 22.46 16.76
CA ASP A 850 -10.89 22.80 16.08
C ASP A 850 -10.95 22.25 14.64
N ASP A 851 -10.10 22.74 13.78
CA ASP A 851 -10.08 22.28 12.38
C ASP A 851 -9.92 20.77 12.31
N ALA A 852 -10.90 20.09 11.74
CA ALA A 852 -10.91 18.64 11.59
C ALA A 852 -11.30 18.26 10.16
N THR A 853 -10.43 17.51 9.51
CA THR A 853 -10.69 16.91 8.20
C THR A 853 -10.10 15.50 8.20
N PRO A 854 -10.52 14.61 7.30
CA PRO A 854 -9.87 13.31 7.15
C PRO A 854 -8.35 13.41 6.98
N SER A 855 -7.86 14.37 6.20
CA SER A 855 -6.41 14.61 6.02
C SER A 855 -5.70 15.06 7.29
N LYS A 856 -6.36 15.87 8.15
CA LYS A 856 -5.78 16.28 9.45
C LYS A 856 -5.78 15.16 10.48
N ALA A 857 -6.73 14.25 10.41
CA ALA A 857 -6.68 13.03 11.22
C ALA A 857 -5.46 12.17 10.88
N GLU A 858 -5.03 12.19 9.63
CA GLU A 858 -3.78 11.54 9.19
C GLU A 858 -2.52 12.22 9.75
N GLU A 859 -2.55 13.53 10.03
CA GLU A 859 -1.42 14.27 10.59
C GLU A 859 -1.20 14.04 12.10
N LEU A 860 -2.15 13.43 12.82
CA LEU A 860 -2.04 13.14 14.25
C LEU A 860 -0.85 12.28 14.66
N SER A 861 -0.17 11.71 13.71
CA SER A 861 0.93 10.77 13.85
C SER A 861 2.31 11.38 13.68
N ASN A 862 2.46 12.67 13.44
CA ASN A 862 3.77 13.25 13.16
C ASN A 862 4.68 13.37 14.39
N GLY A 863 5.40 12.28 14.68
CA GLY A 863 6.80 12.38 15.10
C GLY A 863 7.10 12.49 16.60
N ASP A 864 6.18 12.85 17.49
CA ASP A 864 6.55 13.25 18.86
C ASP A 864 5.99 12.40 20.02
N GLY A 865 5.52 11.19 19.77
CA GLY A 865 5.08 10.29 20.84
C GLY A 865 3.75 10.68 21.50
N TYR A 866 2.83 11.33 20.77
CA TYR A 866 1.55 11.74 21.30
C TYR A 866 0.45 10.72 21.01
N TYR A 867 -0.40 10.49 22.02
CA TYR A 867 -1.63 9.71 21.93
C TYR A 867 -2.80 10.65 22.14
N ALA A 868 -3.78 10.62 21.25
CA ALA A 868 -5.02 11.32 21.44
C ALA A 868 -6.10 10.35 21.95
N ASN A 869 -6.92 10.79 22.89
CA ASN A 869 -8.17 10.10 23.20
C ASN A 869 -9.07 10.19 21.98
N ALA A 870 -9.59 9.07 21.54
CA ALA A 870 -10.50 9.04 20.41
C ALA A 870 -11.69 8.11 20.66
N PHE A 871 -12.76 8.36 19.91
CA PHE A 871 -13.92 7.47 19.77
C PHE A 871 -14.12 7.20 18.28
N VAL A 872 -14.37 5.94 17.93
CA VAL A 872 -14.56 5.53 16.54
C VAL A 872 -15.86 4.78 16.36
N ILE A 873 -16.41 4.89 15.15
CA ILE A 873 -17.39 3.96 14.59
C ILE A 873 -16.80 3.49 13.26
N VAL A 874 -16.83 2.16 13.03
CA VAL A 874 -16.31 1.52 11.80
C VAL A 874 -17.45 0.77 11.13
N ASN A 875 -17.63 0.98 9.84
CA ASN A 875 -18.67 0.33 9.05
C ASN A 875 -18.28 -1.11 8.64
N SER A 876 -19.17 -1.80 7.92
CA SER A 876 -18.97 -3.18 7.48
C SER A 876 -17.80 -3.34 6.49
N ASP A 877 -17.38 -2.27 5.83
CA ASP A 877 -16.32 -2.25 4.82
C ASP A 877 -14.95 -1.90 5.43
N ASN A 878 -14.87 -1.89 6.76
CA ASN A 878 -13.70 -1.48 7.53
C ASN A 878 -13.26 -0.03 7.24
N GLU A 879 -14.21 0.86 6.98
CA GLU A 879 -13.97 2.29 6.87
C GLU A 879 -14.45 3.00 8.12
N ILE A 880 -13.73 4.02 8.55
CA ILE A 880 -14.12 4.83 9.70
C ILE A 880 -15.27 5.74 9.26
N GLU A 881 -16.44 5.50 9.81
CA GLU A 881 -17.62 6.32 9.63
C GLU A 881 -17.55 7.59 10.50
N LEU A 882 -17.13 7.45 11.75
CA LEU A 882 -16.94 8.55 12.69
C LEU A 882 -15.61 8.44 13.42
N LEU A 883 -14.85 9.52 13.48
CA LEU A 883 -13.69 9.70 14.34
C LEU A 883 -13.86 11.00 15.16
N VAL A 884 -14.02 10.87 16.47
CA VAL A 884 -13.96 11.99 17.42
C VAL A 884 -12.66 11.89 18.18
N TYR A 885 -11.80 12.89 18.12
CA TYR A 885 -10.51 12.87 18.80
C TYR A 885 -10.17 14.17 19.50
N GLU A 886 -9.19 14.11 20.37
CA GLU A 886 -8.71 15.20 21.17
C GLU A 886 -7.18 15.24 21.17
N THR A 887 -6.61 16.34 20.74
CA THR A 887 -5.16 16.51 20.61
C THR A 887 -4.51 17.19 21.83
N SER A 888 -5.30 17.86 22.67
CA SER A 888 -4.80 18.64 23.81
C SER A 888 -4.46 17.82 25.05
N ASN A 889 -5.04 16.62 25.21
CA ASN A 889 -4.81 15.75 26.36
C ASN A 889 -4.14 14.45 25.97
N ARG A 890 -2.99 14.17 26.61
CA ARG A 890 -2.30 12.88 26.50
C ARG A 890 -2.95 11.86 27.43
N ILE A 891 -3.14 10.65 26.95
CA ILE A 891 -3.49 9.52 27.79
C ILE A 891 -2.21 9.08 28.52
N LYS A 892 -2.25 9.13 29.85
CA LYS A 892 -1.16 8.60 30.70
C LYS A 892 -1.67 7.39 31.45
N ASP A 893 -0.79 6.43 31.68
CA ASP A 893 -1.08 5.34 32.58
C ASP A 893 -1.15 5.81 34.06
N ASN A 894 -1.56 4.92 34.97
CA ASN A 894 -1.65 5.21 36.39
C ASN A 894 -0.31 5.60 37.05
N ASN A 895 0.80 5.43 36.35
CA ASN A 895 2.14 5.80 36.82
C ASN A 895 2.65 7.10 36.20
N ASN A 896 1.82 7.81 35.44
CA ASN A 896 2.16 9.05 34.72
C ASN A 896 3.07 8.82 33.49
N ASP A 897 3.27 7.58 33.07
CA ASP A 897 3.95 7.22 31.85
C ASP A 897 2.98 7.30 30.66
N GLU A 898 3.50 7.66 29.48
CA GLU A 898 2.70 7.65 28.27
C GLU A 898 2.27 6.21 27.95
N ILE A 899 1.00 6.00 27.60
CA ILE A 899 0.52 4.69 27.20
C ILE A 899 1.25 4.32 25.90
N LYS A 900 2.15 3.36 25.97
CA LYS A 900 2.70 2.72 24.79
C LYS A 900 1.61 1.84 24.21
N LEU A 901 1.05 2.24 23.09
CA LEU A 901 0.22 1.33 22.31
C LEU A 901 1.06 0.14 21.92
N TYR A 902 0.54 -1.02 22.19
CA TYR A 902 1.18 -2.26 21.81
C TYR A 902 1.30 -2.28 20.28
N THR A 903 2.51 -2.11 19.79
CA THR A 903 2.88 -2.62 18.49
C THR A 903 2.85 -4.13 18.62
N LYS A 904 1.76 -4.75 18.20
CA LYS A 904 1.79 -6.19 17.93
C LYS A 904 2.62 -6.43 16.71
#